data_142eab1194d7bf270a79947df0d19f30
#
_entry.id   142eab1194d7bf270a79947df0d19f30
#
_cell.length_a   1.000
_cell.length_b   1.000
_cell.length_c   1.000
_cell.angle_alpha   90.00
_cell.angle_beta   90.00
_cell.angle_gamma   90.00
#
_symmetry.space_group_name_H-M   'P 1'
#
loop_
_entity.id
_entity.type
_entity.pdbx_description
1 polymer ?
#
loop_
_entity_poly.entity_id
_entity_poly.type
_entity_poly.pdbx_seq_one_letter_code
_entity_poly.pdbx_strand_id
1 'polypeptide(L)'
;MNRNESQLPNFLIGVYLYLQEAGGKGMPYNVAQKLIQSHLVSGRMIPGEEIGLKIDQTLTQDATGTMVMLELEAMGLDRAKTEASCQYVDHNIIQEDSKNPDDHLFLLSATRRFGLYFSRPGNGVSHPVHMQRLAKPGKTLLGSDSHTCANGCMGMLAMGAGGIDVAMAIAGEPFYVKMPKIWGIKLTGKLPDWVSAKDVILELLRRYDVKGGVGKIIEYYGPGLKHLSAMDRHVIANMGAELGATGTVFPSDGEIKRFLKSQGREDDWIELVADEGAEYDLHDEIDLSSLVPLIAKPSSPGNVVPVEEVAGEPIYQAYIGSSANPGYRDFAVAAEIVKGKKVASGVSFDINPSSRQMLTDLVKNGHIASLLSAGARLHQAGCNGCIGMGQAPATGRNSLRTTPRNFPGRSGTREDSVFLCSPETAAASALTGKITDPRTLDMDYPRINEPKEPTVDVELLDPPLPLEEARKVQLEKGPNIASIPEMDELPDELEVPILLKMGDNISTDEILAGGARVLPYRSNLPKISQFAFEIIDDTYYERAMKTKEQGGHAIVGGFNYGQGSSREHAALAPRYLGLRVVLVKDFARIHWQNLVNFGVLPLTFANESDYDLLNQGDTIKITNLKAQIQNGREVTVHHKESGKQLKMNHALSERQVDIMLKGGLINWVKARQKKS
;
A
#
# COMPACT_ATOMS: atom_id res chain seq x y z
N MET A 1 42.60 -13.45 -34.90
CA MET A 1 43.36 -12.28 -34.42
C MET A 1 42.38 -11.20 -34.04
N ASN A 2 42.57 -10.62 -32.87
CA ASN A 2 41.89 -9.51 -32.23
C ASN A 2 40.49 -9.75 -31.62
N ARG A 3 40.51 -10.02 -30.32
CA ARG A 3 39.43 -9.87 -29.37
C ARG A 3 39.27 -8.38 -29.04
N ASN A 4 38.06 -7.85 -29.11
CA ASN A 4 37.70 -6.57 -28.49
C ASN A 4 37.19 -6.84 -27.07
N GLU A 5 37.97 -6.45 -26.10
CA GLU A 5 37.58 -6.36 -24.70
C GLU A 5 36.63 -5.16 -24.52
N SER A 6 35.40 -5.41 -24.10
CA SER A 6 34.44 -4.39 -23.70
C SER A 6 34.85 -3.84 -22.33
N GLN A 7 35.24 -2.59 -22.28
CA GLN A 7 35.53 -1.84 -21.05
C GLN A 7 34.25 -1.70 -20.20
N LEU A 8 34.29 -2.23 -18.98
CA LEU A 8 33.34 -1.90 -17.93
C LEU A 8 33.51 -0.43 -17.48
N PRO A 9 32.44 0.29 -17.13
CA PRO A 9 32.55 1.70 -16.75
C PRO A 9 33.39 1.88 -15.47
N ASN A 10 34.35 2.75 -15.49
CA ASN A 10 35.30 3.10 -14.42
C ASN A 10 34.64 3.57 -13.08
N PHE A 11 33.35 3.73 -13.05
CA PHE A 11 32.60 4.15 -11.85
C PHE A 11 32.47 3.03 -10.80
N LEU A 12 32.37 1.77 -11.21
CA LEU A 12 32.30 0.62 -10.30
C LEU A 12 33.64 0.26 -9.66
N ILE A 13 34.75 0.54 -10.33
CA ILE A 13 36.11 0.29 -9.82
C ILE A 13 36.48 1.32 -8.75
N GLY A 14 36.03 2.58 -8.88
CA GLY A 14 36.29 3.64 -7.91
C GLY A 14 35.62 3.40 -6.55
N VAL A 15 34.41 2.85 -6.52
CA VAL A 15 33.68 2.53 -5.28
C VAL A 15 34.31 1.31 -4.57
N TYR A 16 34.79 0.32 -5.32
CA TYR A 16 35.47 -0.86 -4.75
C TYR A 16 36.85 -0.54 -4.16
N LEU A 17 37.58 0.41 -4.75
CA LEU A 17 38.89 0.85 -4.26
C LEU A 17 38.82 1.80 -3.07
N TYR A 18 37.76 2.62 -2.96
CA TYR A 18 37.54 3.49 -1.78
C TYR A 18 37.24 2.71 -0.50
N LEU A 19 36.63 1.52 -0.63
CA LEU A 19 36.34 0.62 0.50
C LEU A 19 37.56 -0.22 0.94
N GLN A 20 38.62 -0.34 0.11
CA GLN A 20 39.86 -1.04 0.48
C GLN A 20 40.90 -0.16 1.16
N GLU A 21 40.85 1.16 1.00
CA GLU A 21 41.85 2.07 1.60
C GLU A 21 41.51 2.53 3.04
N ALA A 22 40.25 2.35 3.48
CA ALA A 22 39.87 2.53 4.89
C ALA A 22 40.04 1.21 5.63
N GLY A 23 41.22 0.88 6.09
CA GLY A 23 41.55 -0.31 6.88
C GLY A 23 40.91 -0.36 8.27
N GLY A 24 39.56 -0.18 8.35
CA GLY A 24 38.72 -0.43 9.50
C GLY A 24 37.56 -1.33 9.09
N LYS A 25 37.21 -2.33 9.88
CA LYS A 25 35.95 -3.08 9.74
C LYS A 25 34.83 -2.02 9.62
N GLY A 26 34.19 -1.90 8.46
CA GLY A 26 33.05 -1.01 8.26
C GLY A 26 32.00 -1.28 9.34
N MET A 27 31.22 -0.27 9.72
CA MET A 27 30.12 -0.47 10.68
C MET A 27 29.22 -1.59 10.15
N PRO A 28 28.85 -2.55 11.03
CA PRO A 28 27.98 -3.65 10.62
C PRO A 28 26.59 -3.09 10.25
N TYR A 29 26.07 -3.51 9.11
CA TYR A 29 24.75 -3.10 8.62
C TYR A 29 23.69 -4.17 8.84
N ASN A 30 22.49 -3.75 9.23
CA ASN A 30 21.29 -4.57 9.14
C ASN A 30 20.81 -4.68 7.68
N VAL A 31 19.81 -5.53 7.42
CA VAL A 31 19.36 -5.83 6.04
C VAL A 31 18.77 -4.56 5.39
N ALA A 32 17.98 -3.79 6.12
CA ALA A 32 17.39 -2.55 5.60
C ALA A 32 18.47 -1.52 5.23
N GLN A 33 19.51 -1.37 6.06
CA GLN A 33 20.63 -0.49 5.76
C GLN A 33 21.40 -0.94 4.52
N LYS A 34 21.64 -2.24 4.34
CA LYS A 34 22.28 -2.81 3.13
C LYS A 34 21.47 -2.48 1.87
N LEU A 35 20.15 -2.66 1.93
CA LEU A 35 19.25 -2.34 0.83
C LEU A 35 19.25 -0.85 0.49
N ILE A 36 19.19 0.02 1.49
CA ILE A 36 19.25 1.47 1.29
C ILE A 36 20.60 1.86 0.71
N GLN A 37 21.71 1.42 1.29
CA GLN A 37 23.07 1.75 0.87
C GLN A 37 23.33 1.40 -0.60
N SER A 38 22.87 0.22 -1.04
CA SER A 38 23.07 -0.25 -2.41
C SER A 38 22.25 0.49 -3.47
N HIS A 39 21.21 1.24 -3.05
CA HIS A 39 20.32 1.98 -3.95
C HIS A 39 20.33 3.50 -3.73
N LEU A 40 21.17 3.97 -2.81
CA LEU A 40 21.27 5.40 -2.49
C LEU A 40 21.93 6.16 -3.65
N VAL A 41 21.21 7.11 -4.25
CA VAL A 41 21.71 7.97 -5.33
C VAL A 41 21.92 9.42 -4.88
N SER A 42 21.30 9.83 -3.78
CA SER A 42 21.50 11.16 -3.18
C SER A 42 21.13 11.16 -1.70
N GLY A 43 21.64 12.12 -0.95
CA GLY A 43 21.43 12.25 0.49
C GLY A 43 22.35 11.37 1.33
N ARG A 44 22.08 11.27 2.62
CA ARG A 44 22.85 10.48 3.60
C ARG A 44 21.91 9.62 4.43
N MET A 45 22.37 8.46 4.88
CA MET A 45 21.60 7.54 5.72
C MET A 45 21.48 8.06 7.17
N ILE A 46 20.98 9.29 7.33
CA ILE A 46 20.71 9.93 8.63
C ILE A 46 19.19 10.07 8.79
N PRO A 47 18.58 9.46 9.82
CA PRO A 47 17.14 9.51 10.02
C PRO A 47 16.58 10.94 9.96
N GLY A 48 15.56 11.15 9.12
CA GLY A 48 14.89 12.43 8.91
C GLY A 48 15.44 13.28 7.76
N GLU A 49 16.65 13.02 7.24
CA GLU A 49 17.17 13.66 6.02
C GLU A 49 16.50 13.08 4.78
N GLU A 50 16.33 13.89 3.73
CA GLU A 50 15.83 13.39 2.44
C GLU A 50 16.90 12.57 1.74
N ILE A 51 16.53 11.37 1.30
CA ILE A 51 17.36 10.49 0.49
C ILE A 51 16.66 10.17 -0.83
N GLY A 52 17.43 10.03 -1.91
CA GLY A 52 16.98 9.53 -3.20
C GLY A 52 17.42 8.09 -3.41
N LEU A 53 16.47 7.23 -3.74
CA LEU A 53 16.67 5.80 -3.94
C LEU A 53 16.41 5.42 -5.39
N LYS A 54 17.34 4.68 -5.99
CA LYS A 54 17.08 3.99 -7.27
C LYS A 54 16.01 2.92 -7.05
N ILE A 55 15.06 2.85 -7.97
CA ILE A 55 14.02 1.83 -7.97
C ILE A 55 14.28 0.82 -9.09
N ASP A 56 14.39 -0.45 -8.72
CA ASP A 56 14.61 -1.54 -9.68
C ASP A 56 13.30 -2.08 -10.25
N GLN A 57 12.26 -2.19 -9.42
CA GLN A 57 10.98 -2.78 -9.82
C GLN A 57 9.81 -1.87 -9.42
N THR A 58 8.73 -1.92 -10.21
CA THR A 58 7.49 -1.24 -9.85
C THR A 58 6.28 -2.16 -9.94
N LEU A 59 5.27 -1.85 -9.12
CA LEU A 59 3.99 -2.53 -9.07
C LEU A 59 2.87 -1.51 -9.16
N THR A 60 1.97 -1.71 -10.12
CA THR A 60 0.70 -0.98 -10.22
C THR A 60 -0.45 -1.97 -10.28
N GLN A 61 -1.63 -1.57 -9.80
CA GLN A 61 -2.84 -2.38 -9.87
C GLN A 61 -3.99 -1.55 -10.45
N ASP A 62 -5.07 -2.20 -10.88
CA ASP A 62 -6.09 -1.57 -11.72
C ASP A 62 -6.95 -0.49 -11.02
N ALA A 63 -6.90 -0.38 -9.69
CA ALA A 63 -7.56 0.74 -8.99
C ALA A 63 -6.73 2.04 -9.00
N THR A 64 -5.42 1.97 -9.29
CA THR A 64 -4.48 3.10 -9.28
C THR A 64 -3.71 3.24 -10.59
N GLY A 65 -3.46 2.14 -11.28
CA GLY A 65 -2.59 2.08 -12.46
C GLY A 65 -3.10 2.82 -13.69
N THR A 66 -4.43 3.00 -13.85
CA THR A 66 -4.96 3.79 -14.96
C THR A 66 -4.44 5.23 -14.91
N MET A 67 -4.36 5.83 -13.71
CA MET A 67 -3.81 7.16 -13.54
C MET A 67 -2.30 7.18 -13.82
N VAL A 68 -1.54 6.20 -13.30
CA VAL A 68 -0.11 6.04 -13.59
C VAL A 68 0.14 6.00 -15.10
N MET A 69 -0.63 5.22 -15.86
CA MET A 69 -0.47 5.14 -17.32
C MET A 69 -0.82 6.46 -18.03
N LEU A 70 -1.81 7.21 -17.54
CA LEU A 70 -2.12 8.55 -18.03
C LEU A 70 -1.01 9.56 -17.70
N GLU A 71 -0.32 9.40 -16.57
CA GLU A 71 0.85 10.20 -16.20
C GLU A 71 2.05 9.88 -17.10
N LEU A 72 2.32 8.60 -17.40
CA LEU A 72 3.34 8.20 -18.37
C LEU A 72 3.06 8.77 -19.76
N GLU A 73 1.80 8.75 -20.19
CA GLU A 73 1.36 9.41 -21.44
C GLU A 73 1.63 10.91 -21.39
N ALA A 74 1.21 11.59 -20.31
CA ALA A 74 1.40 13.03 -20.13
C ALA A 74 2.89 13.41 -20.12
N MET A 75 3.77 12.56 -19.55
CA MET A 75 5.22 12.75 -19.57
C MET A 75 5.86 12.44 -20.93
N GLY A 76 5.15 11.77 -21.85
CA GLY A 76 5.70 11.36 -23.15
C GLY A 76 6.70 10.23 -23.05
N LEU A 77 6.56 9.31 -22.09
CA LEU A 77 7.49 8.20 -21.88
C LEU A 77 7.53 7.28 -23.11
N ASP A 78 8.73 6.97 -23.60
CA ASP A 78 8.92 6.00 -24.69
C ASP A 78 8.96 4.55 -24.16
N ARG A 79 9.70 4.29 -23.07
CA ARG A 79 9.88 2.95 -22.47
C ARG A 79 10.18 3.04 -20.98
N ALA A 80 9.66 2.09 -20.20
CA ALA A 80 10.05 1.87 -18.81
C ALA A 80 11.56 1.65 -18.67
N LYS A 81 12.19 2.27 -17.66
CA LYS A 81 13.64 2.21 -17.40
C LYS A 81 14.00 1.37 -16.18
N THR A 82 13.03 0.79 -15.52
CA THR A 82 13.21 -0.16 -14.41
C THR A 82 13.58 -1.54 -14.92
N GLU A 83 14.15 -2.38 -14.05
CA GLU A 83 14.41 -3.79 -14.34
C GLU A 83 13.12 -4.54 -14.69
N ALA A 84 12.07 -4.33 -13.90
CA ALA A 84 10.74 -4.88 -14.12
C ALA A 84 9.66 -3.94 -13.58
N SER A 85 8.70 -3.60 -14.42
CA SER A 85 7.47 -2.92 -14.02
C SER A 85 6.27 -3.77 -14.38
N CYS A 86 5.34 -3.97 -13.45
CA CYS A 86 4.18 -4.82 -13.69
C CYS A 86 2.87 -4.12 -13.31
N GLN A 87 1.93 -4.16 -14.24
CA GLN A 87 0.54 -3.75 -14.03
C GLN A 87 -0.32 -4.98 -13.78
N TYR A 88 -1.02 -4.99 -12.66
CA TYR A 88 -1.93 -6.06 -12.26
C TYR A 88 -3.39 -5.64 -12.45
N VAL A 89 -4.26 -6.63 -12.73
CA VAL A 89 -5.71 -6.46 -12.69
C VAL A 89 -6.26 -7.40 -11.63
N ASP A 90 -6.49 -6.88 -10.43
CA ASP A 90 -6.83 -7.68 -9.26
C ASP A 90 -7.91 -7.07 -8.33
N HIS A 91 -8.27 -5.80 -8.50
CA HIS A 91 -9.27 -5.12 -7.67
C HIS A 91 -10.64 -5.02 -8.34
N ASN A 92 -10.72 -4.51 -9.57
CA ASN A 92 -11.99 -4.25 -10.26
C ASN A 92 -12.35 -5.36 -11.26
N ILE A 93 -12.24 -6.61 -10.80
CA ILE A 93 -12.51 -7.80 -11.62
C ILE A 93 -13.99 -8.18 -11.67
N ILE A 94 -14.85 -7.62 -10.82
CA ILE A 94 -16.30 -7.72 -10.94
C ILE A 94 -16.79 -6.59 -11.84
N GLN A 95 -17.43 -6.94 -12.93
CA GLN A 95 -17.80 -6.05 -14.01
C GLN A 95 -19.33 -5.95 -14.11
N GLU A 96 -19.89 -4.84 -13.64
CA GLU A 96 -21.32 -4.54 -13.70
C GLU A 96 -21.69 -3.72 -14.96
N ASP A 97 -20.70 -3.01 -15.53
CA ASP A 97 -20.84 -2.21 -16.75
C ASP A 97 -19.53 -2.21 -17.56
N SER A 98 -19.44 -1.37 -18.60
CA SER A 98 -18.28 -1.30 -19.51
C SER A 98 -17.05 -0.59 -18.95
N LYS A 99 -17.16 0.17 -17.83
CA LYS A 99 -16.06 1.05 -17.37
C LYS A 99 -14.82 0.26 -16.95
N ASN A 100 -14.99 -0.77 -16.12
CA ASN A 100 -13.86 -1.61 -15.71
C ASN A 100 -13.23 -2.37 -16.89
N PRO A 101 -13.99 -3.01 -17.80
CA PRO A 101 -13.43 -3.60 -19.02
C PRO A 101 -12.68 -2.59 -19.90
N ASP A 102 -13.19 -1.38 -20.09
CA ASP A 102 -12.52 -0.31 -20.83
C ASP A 102 -11.18 0.07 -20.19
N ASP A 103 -11.15 0.20 -18.84
CA ASP A 103 -9.91 0.43 -18.10
C ASP A 103 -8.91 -0.73 -18.27
N HIS A 104 -9.37 -1.99 -18.29
CA HIS A 104 -8.51 -3.15 -18.51
C HIS A 104 -7.90 -3.16 -19.92
N LEU A 105 -8.66 -2.79 -20.94
CA LEU A 105 -8.15 -2.63 -22.32
C LEU A 105 -7.14 -1.48 -22.40
N PHE A 106 -7.44 -0.35 -21.76
CA PHE A 106 -6.49 0.76 -21.68
C PHE A 106 -5.18 0.33 -21.01
N LEU A 107 -5.24 -0.34 -19.85
CA LEU A 107 -4.07 -0.84 -19.13
C LEU A 107 -3.26 -1.83 -19.96
N LEU A 108 -3.91 -2.76 -20.67
CA LEU A 108 -3.25 -3.70 -21.57
C LEU A 108 -2.53 -2.98 -22.72
N SER A 109 -3.19 -2.02 -23.35
CA SER A 109 -2.57 -1.23 -24.43
C SER A 109 -1.41 -0.36 -23.90
N ALA A 110 -1.55 0.23 -22.71
CA ALA A 110 -0.53 1.05 -22.08
C ALA A 110 0.71 0.22 -21.66
N THR A 111 0.53 -0.95 -21.06
CA THR A 111 1.65 -1.83 -20.71
C THR A 111 2.43 -2.28 -21.94
N ARG A 112 1.73 -2.61 -23.02
CA ARG A 112 2.35 -2.93 -24.32
C ARG A 112 3.11 -1.73 -24.89
N ARG A 113 2.51 -0.52 -24.82
CA ARG A 113 3.12 0.71 -25.34
C ARG A 113 4.37 1.11 -24.56
N PHE A 114 4.31 1.05 -23.22
CA PHE A 114 5.41 1.51 -22.37
C PHE A 114 6.40 0.41 -21.96
N GLY A 115 6.13 -0.85 -22.31
CA GLY A 115 7.01 -1.98 -22.06
C GLY A 115 7.01 -2.48 -20.63
N LEU A 116 5.81 -2.67 -20.06
CA LEU A 116 5.58 -3.27 -18.76
C LEU A 116 5.04 -4.70 -18.91
N TYR A 117 5.20 -5.51 -17.86
CA TYR A 117 4.43 -6.74 -17.70
C TYR A 117 2.96 -6.42 -17.45
N PHE A 118 2.07 -7.29 -17.91
CA PHE A 118 0.64 -7.20 -17.64
C PHE A 118 0.12 -8.49 -17.03
N SER A 119 -0.35 -8.42 -15.79
CA SER A 119 -1.02 -9.53 -15.12
C SER A 119 -2.52 -9.44 -15.37
N ARG A 120 -3.04 -10.38 -16.15
CA ARG A 120 -4.44 -10.41 -16.60
C ARG A 120 -5.42 -10.63 -15.45
N PRO A 121 -6.69 -10.19 -15.59
CA PRO A 121 -7.76 -10.55 -14.65
C PRO A 121 -7.81 -12.06 -14.39
N GLY A 122 -7.92 -12.45 -13.13
CA GLY A 122 -7.97 -13.86 -12.72
C GLY A 122 -6.60 -14.51 -12.46
N ASN A 123 -5.48 -13.84 -12.74
CA ASN A 123 -4.16 -14.33 -12.36
C ASN A 123 -3.98 -14.33 -10.84
N GLY A 124 -4.41 -13.27 -10.17
CA GLY A 124 -4.41 -13.17 -8.72
C GLY A 124 -4.07 -11.79 -8.19
N VAL A 125 -3.95 -11.71 -6.88
CA VAL A 125 -3.59 -10.51 -6.14
C VAL A 125 -2.16 -10.08 -6.48
N SER A 126 -1.94 -8.81 -6.73
CA SER A 126 -0.66 -8.23 -7.16
C SER A 126 0.53 -8.66 -6.31
N HIS A 127 0.45 -8.52 -4.97
CA HIS A 127 1.58 -8.77 -4.08
C HIS A 127 2.06 -10.22 -4.07
N PRO A 128 1.22 -11.25 -3.85
CA PRO A 128 1.66 -12.64 -3.92
C PRO A 128 2.05 -13.06 -5.34
N VAL A 129 1.40 -12.57 -6.40
CA VAL A 129 1.81 -12.86 -7.78
C VAL A 129 3.17 -12.24 -8.09
N HIS A 130 3.44 -11.00 -7.61
CA HIS A 130 4.74 -10.37 -7.74
C HIS A 130 5.83 -11.18 -7.01
N MET A 131 5.55 -11.60 -5.78
CA MET A 131 6.42 -12.47 -5.00
C MET A 131 6.75 -13.77 -5.72
N GLN A 132 5.76 -14.42 -6.31
CA GLN A 132 5.91 -15.67 -7.05
C GLN A 132 6.70 -15.51 -8.35
N ARG A 133 6.56 -14.38 -9.07
CA ARG A 133 7.03 -14.24 -10.46
C ARG A 133 8.18 -13.26 -10.69
N LEU A 134 8.24 -12.14 -9.96
CA LEU A 134 9.14 -11.03 -10.28
C LEU A 134 10.05 -10.61 -9.11
N ALA A 135 9.58 -10.71 -7.85
CA ALA A 135 10.32 -10.25 -6.68
C ALA A 135 11.68 -10.96 -6.55
N LYS A 136 12.75 -10.18 -6.30
CA LYS A 136 14.12 -10.66 -6.14
C LYS A 136 14.77 -10.09 -4.89
N PRO A 137 15.41 -10.90 -4.06
CA PRO A 137 16.20 -10.41 -2.93
C PRO A 137 17.23 -9.36 -3.36
N GLY A 138 17.46 -8.37 -2.50
CA GLY A 138 18.44 -7.32 -2.75
C GLY A 138 17.97 -6.19 -3.66
N LYS A 139 16.71 -6.22 -4.13
CA LYS A 139 16.14 -5.20 -5.02
C LYS A 139 15.21 -4.25 -4.28
N THR A 140 14.95 -3.08 -4.90
CA THR A 140 13.91 -2.14 -4.49
C THR A 140 12.63 -2.34 -5.28
N LEU A 141 11.48 -2.18 -4.62
CA LEU A 141 10.16 -2.22 -5.23
C LEU A 141 9.34 -1.01 -4.79
N LEU A 142 8.82 -0.24 -5.75
CA LEU A 142 7.89 0.85 -5.48
C LEU A 142 6.53 0.53 -6.09
N GLY A 143 5.46 0.61 -5.28
CA GLY A 143 4.13 0.27 -5.78
C GLY A 143 3.08 1.33 -5.48
N SER A 144 2.13 1.50 -6.40
CA SER A 144 0.96 2.36 -6.21
C SER A 144 -0.12 1.72 -5.32
N ASP A 145 0.26 0.69 -4.59
CA ASP A 145 -0.53 0.05 -3.54
C ASP A 145 0.21 0.11 -2.19
N SER A 146 -0.50 0.48 -1.12
CA SER A 146 0.09 0.62 0.22
C SER A 146 0.64 -0.69 0.79
N HIS A 147 0.14 -1.86 0.34
CA HIS A 147 0.62 -3.17 0.76
C HIS A 147 1.82 -3.69 -0.04
N THR A 148 2.44 -2.86 -0.88
CA THR A 148 3.69 -3.20 -1.59
C THR A 148 4.78 -3.68 -0.63
N CYS A 149 4.80 -3.19 0.61
CA CYS A 149 5.70 -3.63 1.67
C CYS A 149 5.65 -5.15 1.94
N ALA A 150 4.58 -5.84 1.54
CA ALA A 150 4.47 -7.29 1.62
C ALA A 150 5.65 -8.02 0.97
N ASN A 151 6.16 -7.50 -0.16
CA ASN A 151 7.31 -8.09 -0.86
C ASN A 151 8.65 -7.91 -0.12
N GLY A 152 8.69 -7.12 0.94
CA GLY A 152 9.84 -7.06 1.83
C GLY A 152 10.12 -8.38 2.56
N CYS A 153 9.15 -9.31 2.58
CA CYS A 153 9.34 -10.69 3.03
C CYS A 153 10.42 -11.45 2.24
N MET A 154 10.74 -10.99 1.02
CA MET A 154 11.73 -11.59 0.11
C MET A 154 13.15 -11.03 0.28
N GLY A 155 13.40 -10.17 1.26
CA GLY A 155 14.67 -9.43 1.34
C GLY A 155 14.75 -8.29 0.32
N MET A 156 13.64 -7.61 0.07
CA MET A 156 13.52 -6.42 -0.78
C MET A 156 13.27 -5.18 0.07
N LEU A 157 13.67 -4.02 -0.44
CA LEU A 157 13.16 -2.74 0.05
C LEU A 157 11.90 -2.39 -0.73
N ALA A 158 10.76 -2.82 -0.22
CA ALA A 158 9.46 -2.66 -0.85
C ALA A 158 8.63 -1.58 -0.13
N MET A 159 8.14 -0.59 -0.89
CA MET A 159 7.44 0.58 -0.34
C MET A 159 6.21 0.91 -1.17
N GLY A 160 5.12 1.30 -0.49
CA GLY A 160 3.96 1.91 -1.13
C GLY A 160 4.16 3.41 -1.32
N ALA A 161 3.72 3.93 -2.47
CA ALA A 161 3.78 5.35 -2.82
C ALA A 161 2.56 5.79 -3.63
N GLY A 162 2.43 7.07 -3.92
CA GLY A 162 1.44 7.58 -4.86
C GLY A 162 1.72 7.14 -6.30
N GLY A 163 0.70 7.14 -7.14
CA GLY A 163 0.83 6.73 -8.54
C GLY A 163 1.87 7.54 -9.29
N ILE A 164 1.90 8.85 -9.11
CA ILE A 164 2.87 9.73 -9.75
C ILE A 164 4.33 9.42 -9.36
N ASP A 165 4.60 9.05 -8.10
CA ASP A 165 5.95 8.64 -7.69
C ASP A 165 6.36 7.34 -8.38
N VAL A 166 5.40 6.42 -8.56
CA VAL A 166 5.62 5.17 -9.32
C VAL A 166 5.83 5.46 -10.81
N ALA A 167 5.08 6.39 -11.40
CA ALA A 167 5.29 6.83 -12.78
C ALA A 167 6.69 7.42 -12.98
N MET A 168 7.18 8.22 -12.01
CA MET A 168 8.55 8.75 -12.03
C MET A 168 9.60 7.65 -11.94
N ALA A 169 9.40 6.66 -11.07
CA ALA A 169 10.29 5.50 -10.95
C ALA A 169 10.32 4.67 -12.26
N ILE A 170 9.17 4.46 -12.90
CA ILE A 170 9.08 3.81 -14.23
C ILE A 170 9.88 4.60 -15.27
N ALA A 171 9.85 5.94 -15.21
CA ALA A 171 10.61 6.82 -16.06
C ALA A 171 12.13 6.86 -15.73
N GLY A 172 12.56 6.18 -14.67
CA GLY A 172 13.98 6.07 -14.25
C GLY A 172 14.44 7.17 -13.31
N GLU A 173 13.52 7.98 -12.76
CA GLU A 173 13.85 8.97 -11.74
C GLU A 173 13.95 8.32 -10.35
N PRO A 174 14.82 8.82 -9.46
CA PRO A 174 14.90 8.32 -8.09
C PRO A 174 13.61 8.59 -7.30
N PHE A 175 13.29 7.67 -6.40
CA PHE A 175 12.26 7.90 -5.40
C PHE A 175 12.85 8.63 -4.19
N TYR A 176 12.24 9.74 -3.81
CA TYR A 176 12.68 10.55 -2.68
C TYR A 176 11.83 10.30 -1.45
N VAL A 177 12.50 10.01 -0.33
CA VAL A 177 11.85 9.75 0.96
C VAL A 177 12.74 10.29 2.09
N LYS A 178 12.13 10.70 3.21
CA LYS A 178 12.91 10.97 4.44
C LYS A 178 13.48 9.65 4.94
N MET A 179 14.79 9.62 5.20
CA MET A 179 15.47 8.44 5.74
C MET A 179 14.75 7.96 6.98
N PRO A 180 14.13 6.75 6.95
CA PRO A 180 13.40 6.23 8.09
C PRO A 180 14.37 5.75 9.18
N LYS A 181 13.90 5.68 10.42
CA LYS A 181 14.56 4.88 11.45
C LYS A 181 14.37 3.40 11.17
N ILE A 182 15.37 2.60 11.48
CA ILE A 182 15.26 1.14 11.37
C ILE A 182 14.83 0.58 12.72
N TRP A 183 13.69 -0.09 12.73
CA TRP A 183 13.12 -0.72 13.93
C TRP A 183 13.25 -2.23 13.84
N GLY A 184 14.18 -2.79 14.61
CA GLY A 184 14.41 -4.23 14.69
C GLY A 184 13.40 -4.91 15.60
N ILE A 185 12.67 -5.90 15.07
CA ILE A 185 11.77 -6.77 15.84
C ILE A 185 12.39 -8.17 15.90
N LYS A 186 12.87 -8.55 17.08
CA LYS A 186 13.44 -9.87 17.31
C LYS A 186 12.32 -10.89 17.57
N LEU A 187 12.30 -11.93 16.75
CA LEU A 187 11.36 -13.05 16.92
C LEU A 187 12.06 -14.23 17.59
N THR A 188 11.48 -14.72 18.68
CA THR A 188 11.95 -15.91 19.40
C THR A 188 10.83 -16.94 19.51
N GLY A 189 11.16 -18.16 19.95
CA GLY A 189 10.17 -19.22 20.10
C GLY A 189 9.56 -19.71 18.78
N LYS A 190 8.38 -20.31 18.87
CA LYS A 190 7.61 -20.88 17.76
C LYS A 190 6.12 -20.65 18.02
N LEU A 191 5.33 -20.36 16.98
CA LEU A 191 3.87 -20.22 17.09
C LEU A 191 3.22 -21.48 17.69
N PRO A 192 2.35 -21.32 18.70
CA PRO A 192 1.53 -22.42 19.22
C PRO A 192 0.51 -22.87 18.17
N ASP A 193 -0.12 -24.02 18.44
CA ASP A 193 -1.27 -24.46 17.66
C ASP A 193 -2.40 -23.44 17.74
N TRP A 194 -3.15 -23.28 16.63
CA TRP A 194 -4.23 -22.30 16.48
C TRP A 194 -3.81 -20.83 16.41
N VAL A 195 -2.51 -20.54 16.44
CA VAL A 195 -1.95 -19.20 16.27
C VAL A 195 -1.21 -19.13 14.94
N SER A 196 -1.40 -18.05 14.19
CA SER A 196 -0.86 -17.87 12.86
C SER A 196 0.02 -16.61 12.74
N ALA A 197 0.66 -16.43 11.59
CA ALA A 197 1.42 -15.22 11.28
C ALA A 197 0.57 -13.93 11.37
N LYS A 198 -0.76 -14.04 11.17
CA LYS A 198 -1.70 -12.93 11.36
C LYS A 198 -1.67 -12.40 12.79
N ASP A 199 -1.58 -13.31 13.77
CA ASP A 199 -1.58 -12.93 15.19
C ASP A 199 -0.27 -12.20 15.58
N VAL A 200 0.84 -12.46 14.89
CA VAL A 200 2.11 -11.74 15.10
C VAL A 200 1.97 -10.25 14.78
N ILE A 201 1.40 -9.92 13.62
CA ILE A 201 1.24 -8.52 13.23
C ILE A 201 0.09 -7.84 14.00
N LEU A 202 -0.95 -8.58 14.37
CA LEU A 202 -2.00 -8.07 15.25
C LEU A 202 -1.44 -7.74 16.63
N GLU A 203 -0.48 -8.52 17.16
CA GLU A 203 0.18 -8.20 18.43
C GLU A 203 0.96 -6.87 18.35
N LEU A 204 1.65 -6.58 17.24
CA LEU A 204 2.30 -5.29 17.07
C LEU A 204 1.29 -4.14 16.98
N LEU A 205 0.18 -4.34 16.27
CA LEU A 205 -0.90 -3.35 16.22
C LEU A 205 -1.54 -3.15 17.60
N ARG A 206 -1.67 -4.21 18.41
CA ARG A 206 -2.14 -4.12 19.79
C ARG A 206 -1.22 -3.27 20.69
N ARG A 207 0.11 -3.41 20.49
CA ARG A 207 1.12 -2.69 21.28
C ARG A 207 1.26 -1.22 20.85
N TYR A 208 1.22 -0.96 19.55
CA TYR A 208 1.69 0.30 18.96
C TYR A 208 0.65 1.06 18.14
N ASP A 209 -0.56 0.50 17.99
CA ASP A 209 -1.63 1.07 17.17
C ASP A 209 -1.17 1.40 15.73
N VAL A 210 -2.02 2.02 14.94
CA VAL A 210 -1.80 2.34 13.52
C VAL A 210 -0.73 3.40 13.24
N LYS A 211 -0.13 3.99 14.28
CA LYS A 211 0.94 5.00 14.17
C LYS A 211 2.33 4.47 14.56
N GLY A 212 2.41 3.27 15.09
CA GLY A 212 3.67 2.73 15.64
C GLY A 212 4.84 2.69 14.67
N GLY A 213 4.57 2.46 13.39
CA GLY A 213 5.57 2.36 12.33
C GLY A 213 5.88 3.64 11.56
N VAL A 214 5.19 4.75 11.86
CA VAL A 214 5.38 6.01 11.11
C VAL A 214 6.84 6.47 11.14
N GLY A 215 7.41 6.76 9.97
CA GLY A 215 8.81 7.16 9.80
C GLY A 215 9.83 6.05 10.07
N LYS A 216 9.40 4.78 10.01
CA LYS A 216 10.25 3.62 10.29
C LYS A 216 10.20 2.60 9.15
N ILE A 217 11.28 1.85 8.97
CA ILE A 217 11.30 0.55 8.32
C ILE A 217 11.36 -0.50 9.44
N ILE A 218 10.49 -1.49 9.38
CA ILE A 218 10.48 -2.60 10.34
C ILE A 218 11.32 -3.74 9.77
N GLU A 219 12.36 -4.16 10.49
CA GLU A 219 13.15 -5.34 10.13
C GLU A 219 12.93 -6.44 11.14
N TYR A 220 12.48 -7.60 10.66
CA TYR A 220 12.31 -8.80 11.50
C TYR A 220 13.55 -9.66 11.47
N TYR A 221 14.00 -10.12 12.63
CA TYR A 221 15.18 -10.96 12.77
C TYR A 221 15.04 -11.93 13.97
N GLY A 222 16.04 -12.75 14.20
CA GLY A 222 16.09 -13.64 15.35
C GLY A 222 15.74 -15.11 15.03
N PRO A 223 15.90 -16.00 16.05
CA PRO A 223 15.80 -17.44 15.85
C PRO A 223 14.39 -17.95 15.53
N GLY A 224 13.34 -17.17 15.83
CA GLY A 224 11.95 -17.50 15.49
C GLY A 224 11.69 -17.55 13.99
N LEU A 225 12.48 -16.82 13.16
CA LEU A 225 12.31 -16.77 11.71
C LEU A 225 12.36 -18.15 11.04
N LYS A 226 13.14 -19.09 11.58
CA LYS A 226 13.25 -20.47 11.05
C LYS A 226 11.92 -21.25 11.07
N HIS A 227 10.94 -20.76 11.82
CA HIS A 227 9.63 -21.39 11.97
C HIS A 227 8.54 -20.69 11.14
N LEU A 228 8.90 -19.64 10.40
CA LEU A 228 8.00 -18.86 9.54
C LEU A 228 8.34 -19.12 8.07
N SER A 229 7.37 -19.63 7.32
CA SER A 229 7.47 -19.77 5.88
C SER A 229 7.56 -18.40 5.18
N ALA A 230 7.96 -18.37 3.92
CA ALA A 230 7.98 -17.17 3.13
C ALA A 230 6.59 -16.48 3.06
N MET A 231 5.50 -17.27 3.02
CA MET A 231 4.13 -16.76 3.05
C MET A 231 3.72 -16.24 4.44
N ASP A 232 4.19 -16.84 5.54
CA ASP A 232 3.98 -16.30 6.89
C ASP A 232 4.65 -14.92 7.02
N ARG A 233 5.89 -14.79 6.51
CA ARG A 233 6.61 -13.50 6.46
C ARG A 233 5.87 -12.48 5.59
N HIS A 234 5.24 -12.92 4.50
CA HIS A 234 4.40 -12.08 3.66
C HIS A 234 3.19 -11.53 4.43
N VAL A 235 2.49 -12.37 5.19
CA VAL A 235 1.36 -11.95 6.04
C VAL A 235 1.79 -10.85 7.01
N ILE A 236 2.91 -11.04 7.70
CA ILE A 236 3.45 -10.06 8.66
C ILE A 236 3.85 -8.76 7.94
N ALA A 237 4.61 -8.87 6.85
CA ALA A 237 5.07 -7.71 6.08
C ALA A 237 3.93 -6.91 5.46
N ASN A 238 2.88 -7.57 4.98
CA ASN A 238 1.71 -6.94 4.37
C ASN A 238 1.07 -5.90 5.30
N MET A 239 0.81 -6.28 6.54
CA MET A 239 0.15 -5.41 7.51
C MET A 239 1.11 -4.43 8.22
N GLY A 240 2.38 -4.40 7.86
CA GLY A 240 3.27 -3.29 8.23
C GLY A 240 2.76 -1.94 7.71
N ALA A 241 2.01 -1.95 6.61
CA ALA A 241 1.30 -0.76 6.10
C ALA A 241 0.28 -0.22 7.11
N GLU A 242 -0.36 -1.09 7.90
CA GLU A 242 -1.36 -0.69 8.89
C GLU A 242 -0.74 -0.08 10.15
N LEU A 243 0.54 -0.37 10.44
CA LEU A 243 1.32 0.35 11.44
C LEU A 243 1.80 1.73 10.95
N GLY A 244 1.56 2.09 9.69
CA GLY A 244 2.06 3.31 9.06
C GLY A 244 3.55 3.24 8.67
N ALA A 245 4.15 2.04 8.62
CA ALA A 245 5.55 1.86 8.30
C ALA A 245 5.88 2.29 6.85
N THR A 246 7.09 2.81 6.65
CA THR A 246 7.63 3.13 5.32
C THR A 246 7.86 1.86 4.51
N GLY A 247 8.28 0.79 5.15
CA GLY A 247 8.48 -0.54 4.56
C GLY A 247 8.67 -1.58 5.66
N THR A 248 8.64 -2.84 5.25
CA THR A 248 8.93 -3.99 6.12
C THR A 248 9.97 -4.86 5.43
N VAL A 249 10.94 -5.38 6.17
CA VAL A 249 12.05 -6.16 5.62
C VAL A 249 12.25 -7.44 6.42
N PHE A 250 12.43 -8.54 5.73
CA PHE A 250 12.92 -9.81 6.25
C PHE A 250 14.25 -10.16 5.59
N PRO A 251 15.11 -10.96 6.21
CA PRO A 251 16.30 -11.45 5.55
C PRO A 251 15.97 -12.43 4.42
N SER A 252 16.81 -12.47 3.40
CA SER A 252 16.82 -13.52 2.39
C SER A 252 17.73 -14.65 2.86
N ASP A 253 17.14 -15.62 3.47
CA ASP A 253 17.80 -16.81 4.06
C ASP A 253 17.44 -18.10 3.30
N GLY A 254 17.71 -19.25 3.91
CA GLY A 254 17.40 -20.56 3.35
C GLY A 254 15.91 -20.78 3.05
N GLU A 255 14.99 -20.13 3.78
CA GLU A 255 13.55 -20.23 3.49
C GLU A 255 13.19 -19.50 2.19
N ILE A 256 13.78 -18.32 1.95
CA ILE A 256 13.55 -17.58 0.69
C ILE A 256 14.16 -18.35 -0.49
N LYS A 257 15.32 -19.00 -0.28
CA LYS A 257 15.89 -19.91 -1.28
C LYS A 257 14.93 -21.04 -1.62
N ARG A 258 14.39 -21.71 -0.58
CA ARG A 258 13.40 -22.79 -0.73
C ARG A 258 12.17 -22.32 -1.52
N PHE A 259 11.65 -21.14 -1.17
CA PHE A 259 10.49 -20.57 -1.85
C PHE A 259 10.79 -20.29 -3.32
N LEU A 260 11.88 -19.58 -3.64
CA LEU A 260 12.24 -19.28 -5.04
C LEU A 260 12.47 -20.56 -5.85
N LYS A 261 13.11 -21.57 -5.25
CA LYS A 261 13.27 -22.89 -5.88
C LYS A 261 11.92 -23.52 -6.22
N SER A 262 10.95 -23.48 -5.30
CA SER A 262 9.60 -23.99 -5.54
C SER A 262 8.86 -23.27 -6.65
N GLN A 263 9.25 -22.02 -6.94
CA GLN A 263 8.72 -21.21 -8.02
C GLN A 263 9.50 -21.33 -9.34
N GLY A 264 10.50 -22.22 -9.41
CA GLY A 264 11.38 -22.37 -10.58
C GLY A 264 12.34 -21.19 -10.77
N ARG A 265 12.68 -20.47 -9.68
CA ARG A 265 13.45 -19.23 -9.70
C ARG A 265 14.63 -19.25 -8.72
N GLU A 266 15.25 -20.40 -8.50
CA GLU A 266 16.40 -20.55 -7.58
C GLU A 266 17.56 -19.60 -7.96
N ASP A 267 17.77 -19.35 -9.25
CA ASP A 267 18.84 -18.48 -9.77
C ASP A 267 18.65 -16.99 -9.38
N ASP A 268 17.45 -16.58 -9.01
CA ASP A 268 17.17 -15.21 -8.53
C ASP A 268 17.57 -15.02 -7.05
N TRP A 269 17.90 -16.10 -6.34
CA TRP A 269 18.23 -16.03 -4.92
C TRP A 269 19.63 -15.50 -4.67
N ILE A 270 19.70 -14.58 -3.71
CA ILE A 270 20.96 -14.20 -3.04
C ILE A 270 20.74 -14.26 -1.53
N GLU A 271 21.77 -14.63 -0.79
CA GLU A 271 21.74 -14.49 0.66
C GLU A 271 21.87 -13.02 1.05
N LEU A 272 20.96 -12.54 1.87
CA LEU A 272 20.96 -11.17 2.39
C LEU A 272 20.50 -11.20 3.85
N VAL A 273 21.47 -11.14 4.75
CA VAL A 273 21.27 -11.18 6.21
C VAL A 273 22.00 -10.00 6.86
N ALA A 274 21.62 -9.63 8.07
CA ALA A 274 22.33 -8.60 8.83
C ALA A 274 23.77 -9.03 9.14
N ASP A 275 24.71 -8.09 9.20
CA ASP A 275 26.06 -8.34 9.66
C ASP A 275 26.07 -8.69 11.14
N GLU A 276 27.07 -9.45 11.58
CA GLU A 276 27.27 -9.71 13.01
C GLU A 276 27.54 -8.39 13.74
N GLY A 277 26.75 -8.13 14.80
CA GLY A 277 26.84 -6.88 15.55
C GLY A 277 26.07 -5.71 14.94
N ALA A 278 25.21 -5.94 13.93
CA ALA A 278 24.34 -4.90 13.38
C ALA A 278 23.39 -4.35 14.44
N GLU A 279 23.23 -3.04 14.46
CA GLU A 279 22.40 -2.30 15.42
C GLU A 279 21.14 -1.77 14.71
N TYR A 280 20.11 -1.43 15.52
CA TYR A 280 18.85 -0.85 15.09
C TYR A 280 18.60 0.46 15.85
N ASP A 281 17.96 1.44 15.20
CA ASP A 281 17.58 2.70 15.89
C ASP A 281 16.55 2.48 17.00
N LEU A 282 15.72 1.45 16.85
CA LEU A 282 14.72 1.01 17.81
C LEU A 282 14.71 -0.52 17.86
N HIS A 283 14.36 -1.08 18.99
CA HIS A 283 14.33 -2.52 19.20
C HIS A 283 13.09 -2.95 19.97
N ASP A 284 12.51 -4.10 19.58
CA ASP A 284 11.49 -4.83 20.35
C ASP A 284 11.66 -6.34 20.14
N GLU A 285 10.98 -7.13 20.96
CA GLU A 285 11.01 -8.59 20.91
C GLU A 285 9.60 -9.18 21.03
N ILE A 286 9.32 -10.21 20.24
CA ILE A 286 8.12 -11.02 20.34
C ILE A 286 8.54 -12.50 20.55
N ASP A 287 8.17 -13.04 21.68
CA ASP A 287 8.18 -14.48 21.87
C ASP A 287 6.93 -15.09 21.21
N LEU A 288 7.13 -15.71 20.04
CA LEU A 288 6.05 -16.34 19.28
C LEU A 288 5.28 -17.37 20.10
N SER A 289 5.94 -18.04 21.06
CA SER A 289 5.32 -19.08 21.88
C SER A 289 4.34 -18.54 22.94
N SER A 290 4.38 -17.25 23.21
CA SER A 290 3.46 -16.57 24.14
C SER A 290 2.19 -16.05 23.48
N LEU A 291 2.10 -16.06 22.15
CA LEU A 291 0.97 -15.50 21.43
C LEU A 291 -0.29 -16.38 21.57
N VAL A 292 -1.43 -15.70 21.52
CA VAL A 292 -2.78 -16.30 21.49
C VAL A 292 -3.52 -15.83 20.25
N PRO A 293 -4.61 -16.48 19.83
CA PRO A 293 -5.45 -15.96 18.74
C PRO A 293 -5.95 -14.57 19.06
N LEU A 294 -5.71 -13.62 18.14
CA LEU A 294 -6.05 -12.22 18.27
C LEU A 294 -7.10 -11.80 17.22
N ILE A 295 -7.83 -10.74 17.54
CA ILE A 295 -8.84 -10.17 16.67
C ILE A 295 -8.84 -8.65 16.78
N ALA A 296 -8.82 -7.95 15.65
CA ALA A 296 -9.06 -6.51 15.65
C ALA A 296 -10.56 -6.23 15.55
N LYS A 297 -11.10 -5.51 16.53
CA LYS A 297 -12.49 -5.05 16.55
C LYS A 297 -12.69 -3.94 15.52
N PRO A 298 -13.95 -3.67 15.13
CA PRO A 298 -14.29 -2.60 14.22
C PRO A 298 -13.70 -1.23 14.58
N SER A 299 -13.59 -0.39 13.56
CA SER A 299 -13.08 0.96 13.35
C SER A 299 -11.58 1.05 13.07
N SER A 300 -10.75 0.15 13.58
CA SER A 300 -9.30 0.25 13.37
C SER A 300 -8.59 -1.10 13.45
N PRO A 301 -7.58 -1.34 12.60
CA PRO A 301 -6.70 -2.50 12.76
C PRO A 301 -5.94 -2.53 14.09
N GLY A 302 -5.83 -1.38 14.79
CA GLY A 302 -5.20 -1.26 16.11
C GLY A 302 -6.09 -1.68 17.28
N ASN A 303 -7.41 -1.81 17.09
CA ASN A 303 -8.35 -2.21 18.16
C ASN A 303 -8.27 -3.70 18.48
N VAL A 304 -7.07 -4.21 18.77
CA VAL A 304 -6.81 -5.64 18.91
C VAL A 304 -7.01 -6.12 20.34
N VAL A 305 -7.71 -7.25 20.47
CA VAL A 305 -7.92 -7.98 21.71
C VAL A 305 -7.73 -9.49 21.48
N PRO A 306 -7.50 -10.32 22.53
CA PRO A 306 -7.65 -11.76 22.43
C PRO A 306 -9.05 -12.16 21.95
N VAL A 307 -9.15 -13.19 21.10
CA VAL A 307 -10.43 -13.66 20.55
C VAL A 307 -11.43 -14.02 21.64
N GLU A 308 -10.94 -14.58 22.76
CA GLU A 308 -11.76 -14.98 23.90
C GLU A 308 -12.55 -13.83 24.53
N GLU A 309 -12.08 -12.58 24.43
CA GLU A 309 -12.76 -11.41 25.00
C GLU A 309 -14.05 -11.03 24.25
N VAL A 310 -14.16 -11.40 22.97
CA VAL A 310 -15.31 -11.10 22.11
C VAL A 310 -16.02 -12.38 21.64
N ALA A 311 -15.63 -13.53 22.18
CA ALA A 311 -16.23 -14.81 21.84
C ALA A 311 -17.73 -14.83 22.17
N GLY A 312 -18.53 -15.40 21.26
CA GLY A 312 -20.00 -15.48 21.41
C GLY A 312 -20.77 -14.40 20.67
N GLU A 313 -20.14 -13.32 20.20
CA GLU A 313 -20.80 -12.33 19.34
C GLU A 313 -21.25 -12.96 18.01
N PRO A 314 -22.53 -12.79 17.58
CA PRO A 314 -23.03 -13.39 16.35
C PRO A 314 -22.34 -12.78 15.12
N ILE A 315 -22.11 -13.60 14.10
CA ILE A 315 -21.56 -13.18 12.80
C ILE A 315 -22.54 -13.47 11.67
N TYR A 316 -22.49 -12.66 10.64
CA TYR A 316 -23.17 -12.90 9.37
C TYR A 316 -22.20 -13.43 8.30
N GLN A 317 -20.94 -13.01 8.32
CA GLN A 317 -19.97 -13.34 7.29
C GLN A 317 -18.62 -13.76 7.88
N ALA A 318 -18.01 -14.79 7.29
CA ALA A 318 -16.61 -15.12 7.45
C ALA A 318 -15.96 -15.12 6.07
N TYR A 319 -14.93 -14.28 5.89
CA TYR A 319 -14.23 -14.08 4.61
C TYR A 319 -12.75 -14.43 4.76
N ILE A 320 -12.26 -15.35 3.93
CA ILE A 320 -10.84 -15.77 3.90
C ILE A 320 -10.25 -15.44 2.53
N GLY A 321 -9.12 -14.71 2.52
CA GLY A 321 -8.41 -14.33 1.32
C GLY A 321 -7.80 -12.95 1.37
N SER A 322 -7.67 -12.32 0.20
CA SER A 322 -7.03 -11.01 0.02
C SER A 322 -5.49 -11.06 0.10
N SER A 323 -4.85 -9.90 0.05
CA SER A 323 -3.39 -9.76 0.12
C SER A 323 -2.79 -10.14 1.47
N ALA A 324 -3.57 -10.07 2.56
CA ALA A 324 -3.06 -10.23 3.92
C ALA A 324 -2.99 -11.69 4.41
N ASN A 325 -3.73 -12.61 3.80
CA ASN A 325 -3.60 -14.05 4.05
C ASN A 325 -3.66 -14.81 2.71
N PRO A 326 -2.58 -14.74 1.91
CA PRO A 326 -2.58 -15.24 0.55
C PRO A 326 -2.04 -16.66 0.40
N GLY A 327 -1.55 -17.28 1.47
CA GLY A 327 -0.80 -18.52 1.41
C GLY A 327 -1.68 -19.75 1.20
N TYR A 328 -1.12 -20.79 0.56
CA TYR A 328 -1.77 -22.09 0.45
C TYR A 328 -2.24 -22.62 1.82
N ARG A 329 -1.41 -22.47 2.84
CA ARG A 329 -1.71 -22.88 4.21
C ARG A 329 -2.97 -22.22 4.75
N ASP A 330 -3.19 -20.92 4.46
CA ASP A 330 -4.31 -20.15 4.99
C ASP A 330 -5.67 -20.72 4.55
N PHE A 331 -5.75 -21.20 3.31
CA PHE A 331 -6.95 -21.84 2.78
C PHE A 331 -7.05 -23.31 3.15
N ALA A 332 -5.93 -24.03 3.16
CA ALA A 332 -5.90 -25.44 3.48
C ALA A 332 -6.25 -25.70 4.96
N VAL A 333 -5.79 -24.86 5.89
CA VAL A 333 -6.16 -24.98 7.32
C VAL A 333 -7.66 -24.75 7.52
N ALA A 334 -8.22 -23.75 6.85
CA ALA A 334 -9.67 -23.50 6.88
C ALA A 334 -10.45 -24.69 6.30
N ALA A 335 -9.98 -25.26 5.19
CA ALA A 335 -10.59 -26.42 4.57
C ALA A 335 -10.60 -27.66 5.51
N GLU A 336 -9.51 -27.92 6.21
CA GLU A 336 -9.44 -29.04 7.15
C GLU A 336 -10.28 -28.80 8.42
N ILE A 337 -10.38 -27.55 8.91
CA ILE A 337 -11.26 -27.20 10.03
C ILE A 337 -12.74 -27.51 9.72
N VAL A 338 -13.19 -27.18 8.50
CA VAL A 338 -14.60 -27.35 8.09
C VAL A 338 -14.90 -28.70 7.42
N LYS A 339 -13.89 -29.53 7.22
CA LYS A 339 -14.02 -30.83 6.51
C LYS A 339 -15.02 -31.75 7.18
N GLY A 340 -15.97 -32.24 6.39
CA GLY A 340 -17.05 -33.11 6.87
C GLY A 340 -18.11 -32.41 7.73
N LYS A 341 -18.01 -31.10 7.92
CA LYS A 341 -18.96 -30.28 8.69
C LYS A 341 -19.72 -29.31 7.77
N LYS A 342 -20.69 -28.60 8.34
CA LYS A 342 -21.43 -27.53 7.66
C LYS A 342 -21.24 -26.23 8.42
N VAL A 343 -21.09 -25.12 7.71
CA VAL A 343 -21.14 -23.79 8.31
C VAL A 343 -22.53 -23.52 8.88
N ALA A 344 -22.59 -22.67 9.89
CA ALA A 344 -23.86 -22.30 10.54
C ALA A 344 -24.85 -21.69 9.53
N SER A 345 -26.11 -22.03 9.67
CA SER A 345 -27.18 -21.45 8.85
C SER A 345 -27.22 -19.93 9.07
N GLY A 346 -27.25 -19.14 8.01
CA GLY A 346 -27.22 -17.67 8.09
C GLY A 346 -25.82 -17.05 8.05
N VAL A 347 -24.76 -17.85 8.00
CA VAL A 347 -23.40 -17.36 7.77
C VAL A 347 -23.05 -17.44 6.29
N SER A 348 -22.62 -16.34 5.71
CA SER A 348 -21.95 -16.29 4.41
C SER A 348 -20.48 -16.63 4.61
N PHE A 349 -20.06 -17.79 4.13
CA PHE A 349 -18.66 -18.19 4.19
C PHE A 349 -18.01 -17.98 2.81
N ASP A 350 -17.10 -17.02 2.74
CA ASP A 350 -16.55 -16.50 1.48
C ASP A 350 -15.06 -16.84 1.37
N ILE A 351 -14.66 -17.48 0.27
CA ILE A 351 -13.28 -17.88 -0.02
C ILE A 351 -12.81 -17.14 -1.27
N ASN A 352 -11.80 -16.28 -1.12
CA ASN A 352 -11.26 -15.47 -2.20
C ASN A 352 -9.76 -15.81 -2.40
N PRO A 353 -9.43 -16.73 -3.31
CA PRO A 353 -8.05 -17.18 -3.54
C PRO A 353 -7.13 -16.04 -3.95
N SER A 354 -5.86 -16.12 -3.56
CA SER A 354 -4.88 -15.08 -3.84
C SER A 354 -4.25 -15.18 -5.23
N SER A 355 -4.09 -16.39 -5.77
CA SER A 355 -3.54 -16.59 -7.11
C SER A 355 -4.10 -17.84 -7.76
N ARG A 356 -4.10 -17.84 -9.10
CA ARG A 356 -4.55 -18.95 -9.93
C ARG A 356 -3.74 -20.22 -9.67
N GLN A 357 -2.41 -20.10 -9.58
CA GLN A 357 -1.55 -21.26 -9.33
C GLN A 357 -1.82 -21.88 -7.96
N MET A 358 -2.00 -21.08 -6.91
CA MET A 358 -2.32 -21.57 -5.57
C MET A 358 -3.73 -22.20 -5.54
N LEU A 359 -4.71 -21.58 -6.21
CA LEU A 359 -6.05 -22.16 -6.35
C LEU A 359 -5.99 -23.54 -7.04
N THR A 360 -5.16 -23.69 -8.07
CA THR A 360 -4.96 -24.97 -8.75
C THR A 360 -4.44 -26.04 -7.79
N ASP A 361 -3.51 -25.71 -6.90
CA ASP A 361 -3.00 -26.65 -5.91
C ASP A 361 -4.05 -27.00 -4.85
N LEU A 362 -4.86 -26.04 -4.40
CA LEU A 362 -5.98 -26.30 -3.49
C LEU A 362 -7.05 -27.22 -4.12
N VAL A 363 -7.28 -27.09 -5.44
CA VAL A 363 -8.18 -28.00 -6.19
C VAL A 363 -7.58 -29.39 -6.25
N LYS A 364 -6.32 -29.52 -6.67
CA LYS A 364 -5.63 -30.81 -6.78
C LYS A 364 -5.60 -31.60 -5.47
N ASN A 365 -5.47 -30.89 -4.35
CA ASN A 365 -5.40 -31.49 -3.02
C ASN A 365 -6.78 -31.64 -2.34
N GLY A 366 -7.88 -31.31 -3.03
CA GLY A 366 -9.24 -31.51 -2.53
C GLY A 366 -9.73 -30.49 -1.51
N HIS A 367 -8.94 -29.45 -1.16
CA HIS A 367 -9.31 -28.45 -0.18
C HIS A 367 -10.50 -27.59 -0.64
N ILE A 368 -10.55 -27.25 -1.94
CA ILE A 368 -11.70 -26.52 -2.49
C ILE A 368 -12.98 -27.36 -2.39
N ALA A 369 -12.90 -28.66 -2.64
CA ALA A 369 -14.06 -29.55 -2.50
C ALA A 369 -14.56 -29.58 -1.03
N SER A 370 -13.65 -29.62 -0.05
CA SER A 370 -13.99 -29.57 1.38
C SER A 370 -14.69 -28.25 1.75
N LEU A 371 -14.16 -27.12 1.29
CA LEU A 371 -14.75 -25.79 1.54
C LEU A 371 -16.15 -25.68 0.92
N LEU A 372 -16.32 -26.04 -0.34
CA LEU A 372 -17.62 -26.01 -1.04
C LEU A 372 -18.63 -26.95 -0.38
N SER A 373 -18.20 -28.16 0.01
CA SER A 373 -19.05 -29.10 0.71
C SER A 373 -19.50 -28.60 2.07
N ALA A 374 -18.70 -27.77 2.75
CA ALA A 374 -19.08 -27.13 4.00
C ALA A 374 -20.09 -25.98 3.82
N GLY A 375 -20.23 -25.44 2.62
CA GLY A 375 -21.12 -24.32 2.27
C GLY A 375 -20.41 -23.02 1.94
N ALA A 376 -19.10 -23.06 1.63
CA ALA A 376 -18.36 -21.89 1.20
C ALA A 376 -18.75 -21.42 -0.21
N ARG A 377 -18.66 -20.12 -0.45
CA ARG A 377 -18.72 -19.51 -1.78
C ARG A 377 -17.31 -19.22 -2.26
N LEU A 378 -16.96 -19.76 -3.43
CA LEU A 378 -15.66 -19.51 -4.05
C LEU A 378 -15.76 -18.29 -4.99
N HIS A 379 -14.85 -17.35 -4.81
CA HIS A 379 -14.73 -16.14 -5.61
C HIS A 379 -13.52 -16.18 -6.55
N GLN A 380 -13.44 -15.23 -7.48
CA GLN A 380 -12.29 -15.09 -8.39
C GLN A 380 -11.01 -14.78 -7.62
N ALA A 381 -9.87 -15.26 -8.14
CA ALA A 381 -8.57 -14.90 -7.59
C ALA A 381 -8.29 -13.40 -7.79
N GLY A 382 -8.23 -12.66 -6.69
CA GLY A 382 -8.05 -11.20 -6.70
C GLY A 382 -8.25 -10.54 -5.34
N CYS A 383 -8.15 -9.22 -5.29
CA CYS A 383 -8.30 -8.40 -4.07
C CYS A 383 -9.64 -7.64 -4.00
N ASN A 384 -10.60 -7.98 -4.83
CA ASN A 384 -11.89 -7.31 -4.95
C ASN A 384 -12.72 -7.34 -3.66
N GLY A 385 -12.83 -8.49 -2.99
CA GLY A 385 -13.63 -8.63 -1.77
C GLY A 385 -13.10 -7.82 -0.58
N CYS A 386 -11.79 -7.49 -0.56
CA CYS A 386 -11.19 -6.65 0.47
C CYS A 386 -11.82 -5.23 0.50
N ILE A 387 -12.20 -4.70 -0.66
CA ILE A 387 -12.86 -3.39 -0.80
C ILE A 387 -14.38 -3.52 -0.93
N GLY A 388 -14.94 -4.68 -0.62
CA GLY A 388 -16.38 -4.93 -0.65
C GLY A 388 -16.97 -5.17 -2.04
N MET A 389 -16.16 -5.33 -3.08
CA MET A 389 -16.65 -5.66 -4.42
C MET A 389 -17.09 -7.13 -4.47
N GLY A 390 -18.41 -7.34 -4.52
CA GLY A 390 -19.05 -8.66 -4.53
C GLY A 390 -19.21 -9.34 -3.16
N GLN A 391 -18.56 -8.86 -2.10
CA GLN A 391 -18.60 -9.44 -0.75
C GLN A 391 -18.72 -8.37 0.34
N ALA A 392 -19.51 -7.35 0.11
CA ALA A 392 -19.83 -6.37 1.16
C ALA A 392 -20.56 -7.06 2.33
N PRO A 393 -20.33 -6.64 3.59
CA PRO A 393 -21.11 -7.11 4.73
C PRO A 393 -22.57 -6.68 4.61
N ALA A 394 -23.48 -7.41 5.29
CA ALA A 394 -24.84 -6.93 5.45
C ALA A 394 -24.90 -5.79 6.49
N THR A 395 -25.82 -4.85 6.29
CA THR A 395 -26.03 -3.68 7.16
C THR A 395 -26.20 -4.08 8.63
N GLY A 396 -25.36 -3.52 9.52
CA GLY A 396 -25.39 -3.77 10.94
C GLY A 396 -25.08 -5.21 11.37
N ARG A 397 -24.37 -5.98 10.53
CA ARG A 397 -24.01 -7.37 10.82
C ARG A 397 -22.50 -7.56 10.83
N ASN A 398 -21.99 -8.30 11.81
CA ASN A 398 -20.57 -8.57 11.97
C ASN A 398 -20.02 -9.42 10.82
N SER A 399 -18.90 -8.99 10.25
CA SER A 399 -18.12 -9.69 9.25
C SER A 399 -16.71 -9.94 9.78
N LEU A 400 -16.30 -11.21 9.86
CA LEU A 400 -14.94 -11.60 10.19
C LEU A 400 -14.14 -11.77 8.92
N ARG A 401 -13.00 -11.09 8.81
CA ARG A 401 -12.17 -11.10 7.60
C ARG A 401 -10.71 -11.30 7.89
N THR A 402 -10.03 -12.00 7.01
CA THR A 402 -8.57 -12.08 7.02
C THR A 402 -7.92 -10.92 6.25
N THR A 403 -8.70 -9.94 5.81
CA THR A 403 -8.22 -8.74 5.10
C THR A 403 -7.36 -7.84 6.00
N PRO A 404 -6.58 -6.91 5.45
CA PRO A 404 -5.69 -6.07 6.27
C PRO A 404 -6.40 -4.92 7.00
N ARG A 405 -7.57 -4.47 6.52
CA ARG A 405 -8.22 -3.22 6.98
C ARG A 405 -9.67 -3.40 7.33
N ASN A 406 -10.11 -2.65 8.35
CA ASN A 406 -11.48 -2.58 8.81
C ASN A 406 -11.95 -1.16 9.16
N PHE A 407 -11.35 -0.14 8.55
CA PHE A 407 -11.84 1.24 8.70
C PHE A 407 -13.29 1.37 8.21
N PRO A 408 -14.08 2.31 8.78
CA PRO A 408 -15.44 2.58 8.33
C PRO A 408 -15.52 2.80 6.82
N GLY A 409 -16.49 2.18 6.17
CA GLY A 409 -16.69 2.26 4.71
C GLY A 409 -15.77 1.38 3.87
N ARG A 410 -14.68 0.83 4.42
CA ARG A 410 -13.66 0.07 3.67
C ARG A 410 -14.22 -1.12 2.91
N SER A 411 -15.14 -1.86 3.50
CA SER A 411 -15.71 -3.08 2.91
C SER A 411 -17.06 -2.87 2.22
N GLY A 412 -17.40 -1.62 1.85
CA GLY A 412 -18.59 -1.28 1.08
C GLY A 412 -19.82 -0.95 1.91
N THR A 413 -19.75 -0.92 3.24
CA THR A 413 -20.79 -0.43 4.14
C THR A 413 -20.28 0.74 4.96
N ARG A 414 -21.19 1.62 5.38
CA ARG A 414 -20.87 2.76 6.27
C ARG A 414 -20.78 2.33 7.73
N GLU A 415 -21.44 1.23 8.07
CA GLU A 415 -21.48 0.69 9.42
C GLU A 415 -20.13 0.08 9.80
N ASP A 416 -19.83 0.19 11.05
CA ASP A 416 -18.65 -0.31 11.69
C ASP A 416 -18.89 -1.73 12.18
N SER A 417 -18.63 -2.73 11.34
CA SER A 417 -19.00 -4.13 11.60
C SER A 417 -17.94 -5.16 11.17
N VAL A 418 -16.74 -4.71 10.74
CA VAL A 418 -15.70 -5.59 10.23
C VAL A 418 -14.65 -5.86 11.31
N PHE A 419 -14.42 -7.14 11.60
CA PHE A 419 -13.35 -7.65 12.44
C PHE A 419 -12.23 -8.24 11.59
N LEU A 420 -10.97 -8.11 12.03
CA LEU A 420 -9.82 -8.73 11.38
C LEU A 420 -9.29 -9.87 12.22
N CYS A 421 -9.14 -11.05 11.63
CA CYS A 421 -8.68 -12.24 12.35
C CYS A 421 -7.90 -13.19 11.44
N SER A 422 -7.36 -14.26 12.04
CA SER A 422 -6.71 -15.36 11.33
C SER A 422 -7.70 -16.23 10.55
N PRO A 423 -7.25 -17.00 9.54
CA PRO A 423 -8.07 -18.01 8.87
C PRO A 423 -8.66 -19.05 9.83
N GLU A 424 -7.92 -19.41 10.87
CA GLU A 424 -8.37 -20.34 11.93
C GLU A 424 -9.59 -19.79 12.66
N THR A 425 -9.52 -18.56 13.12
CA THR A 425 -10.62 -17.89 13.81
C THR A 425 -11.82 -17.69 12.89
N ALA A 426 -11.60 -17.30 11.63
CA ALA A 426 -12.67 -17.14 10.64
C ALA A 426 -13.40 -18.46 10.35
N ALA A 427 -12.65 -19.56 10.14
CA ALA A 427 -13.24 -20.87 9.86
C ALA A 427 -13.97 -21.46 11.09
N ALA A 428 -13.41 -21.33 12.29
CA ALA A 428 -14.08 -21.73 13.54
C ALA A 428 -15.38 -20.99 13.74
N SER A 429 -15.37 -19.68 13.51
CA SER A 429 -16.55 -18.82 13.65
C SER A 429 -17.61 -19.10 12.57
N ALA A 430 -17.20 -19.47 11.36
CA ALA A 430 -18.12 -19.90 10.30
C ALA A 430 -18.92 -21.16 10.70
N LEU A 431 -18.28 -22.11 11.39
CA LEU A 431 -18.94 -23.33 11.88
C LEU A 431 -19.99 -23.04 12.96
N THR A 432 -19.71 -22.10 13.85
CA THR A 432 -20.53 -21.85 15.04
C THR A 432 -21.57 -20.74 14.86
N GLY A 433 -21.40 -19.87 13.84
CA GLY A 433 -22.24 -18.69 13.61
C GLY A 433 -21.94 -17.52 14.55
N LYS A 434 -20.87 -17.59 15.32
CA LYS A 434 -20.45 -16.56 16.29
C LYS A 434 -18.92 -16.50 16.35
N ILE A 435 -18.38 -15.39 16.85
CA ILE A 435 -16.94 -15.27 17.09
C ILE A 435 -16.52 -16.41 18.02
N THR A 436 -15.57 -17.22 17.57
CA THR A 436 -15.16 -18.44 18.28
C THR A 436 -13.64 -18.49 18.38
N ASP A 437 -13.13 -18.67 19.58
CA ASP A 437 -11.73 -19.00 19.79
C ASP A 437 -11.45 -20.36 19.19
N PRO A 438 -10.58 -20.47 18.18
CA PRO A 438 -10.33 -21.72 17.46
C PRO A 438 -9.78 -22.82 18.38
N ARG A 439 -9.12 -22.45 19.50
CA ARG A 439 -8.62 -23.38 20.52
C ARG A 439 -9.72 -24.17 21.23
N THR A 440 -10.97 -23.70 21.16
CA THR A 440 -12.14 -24.35 21.79
C THR A 440 -12.81 -25.38 20.90
N LEU A 441 -12.35 -25.56 19.67
CA LEU A 441 -12.87 -26.59 18.77
C LEU A 441 -12.48 -27.99 19.29
N ASP A 442 -13.47 -28.91 19.27
CA ASP A 442 -13.24 -30.31 19.60
C ASP A 442 -12.57 -31.04 18.41
N MET A 443 -11.30 -30.69 18.15
CA MET A 443 -10.45 -31.31 17.14
C MET A 443 -8.99 -30.93 17.34
N ASP A 444 -8.09 -31.82 16.88
CA ASP A 444 -6.66 -31.50 16.82
C ASP A 444 -6.39 -30.40 15.79
N TYR A 445 -5.34 -29.60 16.05
CA TYR A 445 -4.90 -28.59 15.09
C TYR A 445 -4.45 -29.21 13.76
N PRO A 446 -5.02 -28.83 12.62
CA PRO A 446 -4.66 -29.37 11.33
C PRO A 446 -3.20 -29.05 10.95
N ARG A 447 -2.39 -30.06 10.70
CA ARG A 447 -1.01 -29.89 10.20
C ARG A 447 -1.02 -29.82 8.68
N ILE A 448 -0.79 -28.62 8.14
CA ILE A 448 -0.77 -28.40 6.71
C ILE A 448 0.65 -28.55 6.17
N ASN A 449 0.81 -29.41 5.16
CA ASN A 449 2.02 -29.50 4.37
C ASN A 449 1.81 -28.75 3.05
N GLU A 450 2.72 -27.85 2.72
CA GLU A 450 2.75 -27.24 1.39
C GLU A 450 2.99 -28.31 0.32
N PRO A 451 2.45 -28.13 -0.91
CA PRO A 451 2.74 -29.03 -2.02
C PRO A 451 4.25 -29.15 -2.25
N LYS A 452 4.76 -30.37 -2.40
CA LYS A 452 6.19 -30.59 -2.68
C LYS A 452 6.60 -30.00 -4.04
N GLU A 453 5.70 -30.09 -4.98
CA GLU A 453 5.83 -29.56 -6.34
C GLU A 453 4.62 -28.63 -6.60
N PRO A 454 4.70 -27.36 -6.17
CA PRO A 454 3.58 -26.44 -6.39
C PRO A 454 3.43 -26.14 -7.87
N THR A 455 2.20 -25.85 -8.27
CA THR A 455 1.89 -25.40 -9.63
C THR A 455 2.62 -24.07 -9.90
N VAL A 456 3.35 -24.01 -11.00
CA VAL A 456 3.95 -22.80 -11.55
C VAL A 456 3.16 -22.42 -12.80
N ASP A 457 2.52 -21.26 -12.80
CA ASP A 457 1.66 -20.78 -13.87
C ASP A 457 2.06 -19.36 -14.28
N VAL A 458 2.44 -19.20 -15.53
CA VAL A 458 2.89 -17.92 -16.12
C VAL A 458 1.98 -17.44 -17.26
N GLU A 459 0.94 -18.20 -17.61
CA GLU A 459 0.12 -17.94 -18.81
C GLU A 459 -0.65 -16.62 -18.77
N LEU A 460 -1.00 -16.14 -17.57
CA LEU A 460 -1.71 -14.87 -17.40
C LEU A 460 -0.79 -13.70 -17.04
N LEU A 461 0.51 -13.85 -17.22
CA LEU A 461 1.49 -12.77 -17.07
C LEU A 461 2.14 -12.46 -18.41
N ASP A 462 1.62 -11.48 -19.13
CA ASP A 462 2.15 -11.05 -20.43
C ASP A 462 3.47 -10.32 -20.24
N PRO A 463 4.55 -10.71 -20.95
CA PRO A 463 5.82 -10.00 -20.90
C PRO A 463 5.77 -8.69 -21.70
N PRO A 464 6.72 -7.75 -21.45
CA PRO A 464 6.87 -6.54 -22.24
C PRO A 464 7.11 -6.84 -23.72
N LEU A 465 6.46 -6.09 -24.61
CA LEU A 465 6.74 -6.18 -26.05
C LEU A 465 8.17 -5.67 -26.37
N PRO A 466 8.80 -6.17 -27.46
CA PRO A 466 9.98 -5.55 -28.03
C PRO A 466 9.74 -4.07 -28.37
N LEU A 467 10.78 -3.22 -28.25
CA LEU A 467 10.66 -1.76 -28.36
C LEU A 467 9.97 -1.31 -29.67
N GLU A 468 10.37 -1.88 -30.79
CA GLU A 468 9.84 -1.50 -32.12
C GLU A 468 8.37 -1.90 -32.32
N GLU A 469 7.91 -2.94 -31.63
CA GLU A 469 6.51 -3.33 -31.61
C GLU A 469 5.72 -2.43 -30.64
N ALA A 470 6.28 -2.16 -29.47
CA ALA A 470 5.68 -1.32 -28.46
C ALA A 470 5.36 0.09 -28.99
N ARG A 471 6.27 0.69 -29.77
CA ARG A 471 6.08 2.02 -30.38
C ARG A 471 4.90 2.11 -31.34
N LYS A 472 4.46 0.99 -31.90
CA LYS A 472 3.31 0.93 -32.85
C LYS A 472 1.98 0.81 -32.12
N VAL A 473 1.99 0.49 -30.84
CA VAL A 473 0.77 0.32 -30.05
C VAL A 473 0.08 1.66 -29.82
N GLN A 474 -1.20 1.73 -30.15
CA GLN A 474 -2.08 2.85 -29.84
C GLN A 474 -2.75 2.61 -28.48
N LEU A 475 -2.88 3.64 -27.65
CA LEU A 475 -3.59 3.57 -26.38
C LEU A 475 -5.11 3.46 -26.62
N GLU A 476 -5.71 2.41 -26.09
CA GLU A 476 -7.15 2.17 -26.20
C GLU A 476 -7.89 2.86 -25.04
N LYS A 477 -8.37 4.09 -25.27
CA LYS A 477 -9.14 4.84 -24.28
C LYS A 477 -10.63 4.67 -24.52
N GLY A 478 -11.31 4.02 -23.59
CA GLY A 478 -12.78 3.97 -23.56
C GLY A 478 -13.41 5.34 -23.24
N PRO A 479 -14.74 5.47 -23.39
CA PRO A 479 -15.43 6.77 -23.22
C PRO A 479 -15.30 7.39 -21.82
N ASN A 480 -14.97 6.59 -20.81
CA ASN A 480 -14.79 7.05 -19.44
C ASN A 480 -13.34 7.42 -19.10
N ILE A 481 -12.39 7.24 -20.00
CA ILE A 481 -10.96 7.50 -19.76
C ILE A 481 -10.61 8.90 -20.27
N ALA A 482 -10.23 9.79 -19.36
CA ALA A 482 -9.91 11.18 -19.67
C ALA A 482 -8.45 11.50 -19.34
N SER A 483 -7.75 12.22 -20.23
CA SER A 483 -6.41 12.74 -19.94
C SER A 483 -6.43 13.65 -18.71
N ILE A 484 -5.31 13.71 -18.02
CA ILE A 484 -5.17 14.55 -16.82
C ILE A 484 -5.25 16.02 -17.22
N PRO A 485 -6.15 16.82 -16.63
CA PRO A 485 -6.22 18.25 -16.91
C PRO A 485 -4.99 18.98 -16.39
N GLU A 486 -4.66 20.12 -16.99
CA GLU A 486 -3.60 20.99 -16.49
C GLU A 486 -3.94 21.55 -15.11
N MET A 487 -2.95 21.65 -14.24
CA MET A 487 -3.06 22.19 -12.89
C MET A 487 -2.37 23.55 -12.81
N ASP A 488 -3.01 24.52 -12.14
CA ASP A 488 -2.45 25.84 -11.95
C ASP A 488 -1.23 25.85 -11.03
N GLU A 489 -0.33 26.81 -11.21
CA GLU A 489 0.75 27.08 -10.25
C GLU A 489 0.20 27.55 -8.89
N LEU A 490 1.01 27.43 -7.84
CA LEU A 490 0.66 27.94 -6.52
C LEU A 490 0.57 29.48 -6.58
N PRO A 491 -0.56 30.09 -6.16
CA PRO A 491 -0.67 31.56 -6.11
C PRO A 491 0.20 32.15 -5.01
N ASP A 492 0.63 33.40 -5.15
CA ASP A 492 1.40 34.09 -4.12
C ASP A 492 0.52 34.68 -3.00
N GLU A 493 -0.73 34.96 -3.34
CA GLU A 493 -1.77 35.32 -2.38
C GLU A 493 -2.89 34.30 -2.42
N LEU A 494 -3.31 33.85 -1.26
CA LEU A 494 -4.41 32.91 -1.09
C LEU A 494 -5.41 33.49 -0.06
N GLU A 495 -6.64 33.71 -0.49
CA GLU A 495 -7.75 34.08 0.39
C GLU A 495 -8.93 33.17 0.09
N VAL A 496 -9.20 32.20 0.97
CA VAL A 496 -10.11 31.09 0.69
C VAL A 496 -10.92 30.68 1.91
N PRO A 497 -12.17 30.17 1.72
CA PRO A 497 -12.96 29.63 2.80
C PRO A 497 -12.47 28.23 3.21
N ILE A 498 -12.70 27.88 4.47
CA ILE A 498 -12.57 26.53 5.02
C ILE A 498 -13.87 25.78 4.70
N LEU A 499 -13.83 24.82 3.79
CA LEU A 499 -15.04 24.07 3.41
C LEU A 499 -15.36 22.92 4.35
N LEU A 500 -14.33 22.32 4.99
CA LEU A 500 -14.52 21.24 5.95
C LEU A 500 -13.60 21.42 7.17
N LYS A 501 -14.13 21.15 8.35
CA LYS A 501 -13.35 20.91 9.57
C LYS A 501 -13.65 19.50 10.07
N MET A 502 -12.62 18.67 10.16
CA MET A 502 -12.72 17.25 10.47
C MET A 502 -11.85 16.90 11.68
N GLY A 503 -12.20 15.83 12.38
CA GLY A 503 -11.46 15.31 13.52
C GLY A 503 -10.18 14.56 13.13
N ASP A 504 -9.76 13.67 14.03
CA ASP A 504 -8.58 12.81 13.89
C ASP A 504 -8.88 11.58 13.01
N ASN A 505 -7.79 10.99 12.48
CA ASN A 505 -7.81 9.70 11.78
C ASN A 505 -8.68 9.65 10.52
N ILE A 506 -8.84 10.78 9.83
CA ILE A 506 -9.55 10.80 8.54
C ILE A 506 -8.81 9.92 7.54
N SER A 507 -9.47 8.88 7.08
CA SER A 507 -8.92 7.93 6.11
C SER A 507 -9.04 8.44 4.67
N THR A 508 -8.18 7.92 3.80
CA THR A 508 -8.31 8.15 2.35
C THR A 508 -9.64 7.62 1.79
N ASP A 509 -10.28 6.66 2.45
CA ASP A 509 -11.61 6.15 2.06
C ASP A 509 -12.73 7.12 2.43
N GLU A 510 -12.56 7.93 3.48
CA GLU A 510 -13.48 9.03 3.82
C GLU A 510 -13.28 10.24 2.91
N ILE A 511 -12.03 10.49 2.47
CA ILE A 511 -11.75 11.55 1.49
C ILE A 511 -12.31 11.17 0.12
N LEU A 512 -12.10 9.93 -0.31
CA LEU A 512 -12.62 9.42 -1.58
C LEU A 512 -12.80 7.90 -1.49
N ALA A 513 -14.04 7.44 -1.43
CA ALA A 513 -14.38 6.04 -1.23
C ALA A 513 -13.74 5.11 -2.28
N GLY A 514 -13.30 3.92 -1.83
CA GLY A 514 -12.65 2.92 -2.67
C GLY A 514 -13.59 1.84 -3.23
N GLY A 515 -14.90 1.94 -2.99
CA GLY A 515 -15.86 0.89 -3.31
C GLY A 515 -16.32 0.84 -4.77
N ALA A 516 -17.11 -0.19 -5.10
CA ALA A 516 -17.63 -0.47 -6.46
C ALA A 516 -18.35 0.71 -7.13
N ARG A 517 -18.95 1.60 -6.35
CA ARG A 517 -19.67 2.78 -6.86
C ARG A 517 -18.74 3.87 -7.39
N VAL A 518 -17.55 4.03 -6.83
CA VAL A 518 -16.64 5.15 -7.08
C VAL A 518 -15.49 4.76 -7.99
N LEU A 519 -14.84 3.63 -7.74
CA LEU A 519 -13.67 3.18 -8.48
C LEU A 519 -13.87 3.01 -9.99
N PRO A 520 -15.06 2.72 -10.54
CA PRO A 520 -15.27 2.70 -11.98
C PRO A 520 -15.00 4.06 -12.69
N TYR A 521 -14.93 5.15 -11.93
CA TYR A 521 -14.59 6.49 -12.46
C TYR A 521 -13.12 6.90 -12.25
N ARG A 522 -12.25 6.00 -11.78
CA ARG A 522 -10.85 6.29 -11.43
C ARG A 522 -10.00 6.87 -12.56
N SER A 523 -10.34 6.55 -13.81
CA SER A 523 -9.71 7.07 -15.03
C SER A 523 -10.35 8.36 -15.57
N ASN A 524 -11.30 8.97 -14.81
CA ASN A 524 -12.01 10.18 -15.18
C ASN A 524 -12.07 11.16 -14.01
N LEU A 525 -11.06 12.01 -13.91
CA LEU A 525 -10.91 12.93 -12.78
C LEU A 525 -12.15 13.82 -12.54
N PRO A 526 -12.76 14.45 -13.54
CA PRO A 526 -13.98 15.22 -13.34
C PRO A 526 -15.14 14.43 -12.72
N LYS A 527 -15.31 13.16 -13.11
CA LYS A 527 -16.40 12.33 -12.61
C LYS A 527 -16.11 11.78 -11.22
N ILE A 528 -14.90 11.27 -10.98
CA ILE A 528 -14.57 10.71 -9.65
C ILE A 528 -14.57 11.80 -8.57
N SER A 529 -14.23 13.04 -8.94
CA SER A 529 -14.23 14.16 -7.99
C SER A 529 -15.61 14.49 -7.41
N GLN A 530 -16.69 14.06 -8.05
CA GLN A 530 -18.05 14.23 -7.52
C GLN A 530 -18.28 13.46 -6.21
N PHE A 531 -17.45 12.46 -5.92
CA PHE A 531 -17.54 11.62 -4.71
C PHE A 531 -16.58 12.07 -3.60
N ALA A 532 -15.82 13.17 -3.82
CA ALA A 532 -14.87 13.64 -2.81
C ALA A 532 -15.61 14.06 -1.53
N PHE A 533 -15.17 13.54 -0.39
CA PHE A 533 -15.72 13.76 0.95
C PHE A 533 -17.21 13.43 1.12
N GLU A 534 -17.84 12.75 0.17
CA GLU A 534 -19.29 12.44 0.20
C GLU A 534 -19.70 11.70 1.49
N ILE A 535 -18.83 10.89 2.06
CA ILE A 535 -19.10 10.17 3.34
C ILE A 535 -19.17 11.14 4.52
N ILE A 536 -18.40 12.24 4.46
CA ILE A 536 -18.32 13.26 5.52
C ILE A 536 -19.40 14.34 5.33
N ASP A 537 -19.50 14.84 4.10
CA ASP A 537 -20.43 15.93 3.73
C ASP A 537 -20.79 15.80 2.24
N ASP A 538 -21.98 15.33 1.95
CA ASP A 538 -22.49 15.10 0.59
C ASP A 538 -22.68 16.40 -0.22
N THR A 539 -22.65 17.57 0.45
CA THR A 539 -22.73 18.88 -0.20
C THR A 539 -21.35 19.44 -0.61
N TYR A 540 -20.25 18.76 -0.22
CA TYR A 540 -18.89 19.27 -0.47
C TYR A 540 -18.62 19.55 -1.94
N TYR A 541 -18.96 18.64 -2.84
CA TYR A 541 -18.72 18.81 -4.28
C TYR A 541 -19.32 20.11 -4.83
N GLU A 542 -20.58 20.37 -4.53
CA GLU A 542 -21.26 21.57 -5.03
C GLU A 542 -20.66 22.85 -4.45
N ARG A 543 -20.31 22.87 -3.16
CA ARG A 543 -19.64 24.00 -2.51
C ARG A 543 -18.24 24.22 -3.06
N ALA A 544 -17.48 23.16 -3.26
CA ALA A 544 -16.14 23.21 -3.81
C ALA A 544 -16.11 23.72 -5.25
N MET A 545 -17.07 23.30 -6.09
CA MET A 545 -17.21 23.83 -7.47
C MET A 545 -17.48 25.32 -7.50
N LYS A 546 -18.25 25.86 -6.56
CA LYS A 546 -18.49 27.32 -6.45
C LYS A 546 -17.23 28.08 -6.03
N THR A 547 -16.48 27.56 -5.06
CA THR A 547 -15.25 28.21 -4.57
C THR A 547 -14.07 28.07 -5.54
N LYS A 548 -14.06 27.04 -6.37
CA LYS A 548 -13.03 26.82 -7.39
C LYS A 548 -12.85 28.02 -8.30
N GLU A 549 -13.95 28.61 -8.77
CA GLU A 549 -13.93 29.82 -9.63
C GLU A 549 -13.50 31.08 -8.87
N GLN A 550 -13.51 31.05 -7.54
CA GLN A 550 -13.17 32.18 -6.66
C GLN A 550 -11.76 32.03 -6.03
N GLY A 551 -10.91 31.14 -6.55
CA GLY A 551 -9.54 30.94 -6.06
C GLY A 551 -9.32 29.64 -5.29
N GLY A 552 -10.38 28.90 -4.96
CA GLY A 552 -10.33 27.60 -4.31
C GLY A 552 -10.77 27.63 -2.84
N HIS A 553 -10.29 26.66 -2.06
CA HIS A 553 -10.68 26.47 -0.65
C HIS A 553 -9.59 25.78 0.16
N ALA A 554 -9.79 25.80 1.46
CA ALA A 554 -8.99 25.11 2.46
C ALA A 554 -9.80 23.99 3.16
N ILE A 555 -9.10 23.05 3.76
CA ILE A 555 -9.64 22.01 4.64
C ILE A 555 -8.84 21.98 5.93
N VAL A 556 -9.53 21.74 7.06
CA VAL A 556 -8.93 21.59 8.39
C VAL A 556 -9.18 20.16 8.89
N GLY A 557 -8.14 19.51 9.43
CA GLY A 557 -8.23 18.18 10.01
C GLY A 557 -7.42 18.03 11.31
N GLY A 558 -7.63 16.94 12.01
CA GLY A 558 -6.92 16.58 13.24
C GLY A 558 -5.63 15.82 12.98
N PHE A 559 -5.35 14.84 13.84
CA PHE A 559 -4.19 13.94 13.72
C PHE A 559 -4.39 12.86 12.65
N ASN A 560 -3.25 12.40 12.07
CA ASN A 560 -3.19 11.27 11.14
C ASN A 560 -4.14 11.43 9.94
N TYR A 561 -4.19 12.63 9.38
CA TYR A 561 -5.02 12.93 8.21
C TYR A 561 -4.53 12.19 6.97
N GLY A 562 -5.44 11.52 6.28
CA GLY A 562 -5.16 10.78 5.05
C GLY A 562 -4.58 9.37 5.28
N GLN A 563 -4.86 8.74 6.43
CA GLN A 563 -4.42 7.37 6.69
C GLN A 563 -4.98 6.37 5.67
N GLY A 564 -4.27 5.27 5.47
CA GLY A 564 -4.76 4.13 4.69
C GLY A 564 -4.15 4.01 3.30
N SER A 565 -4.96 4.19 2.23
CA SER A 565 -4.59 3.86 0.86
C SER A 565 -3.55 4.81 0.25
N SER A 566 -2.74 4.27 -0.68
CA SER A 566 -1.84 5.06 -1.54
C SER A 566 -2.56 5.77 -2.71
N ARG A 567 -3.89 5.65 -2.82
CA ARG A 567 -4.67 6.26 -3.90
C ARG A 567 -4.46 7.78 -3.95
N GLU A 568 -3.78 8.24 -4.97
CA GLU A 568 -3.52 9.66 -5.21
C GLU A 568 -4.79 10.46 -5.52
N HIS A 569 -5.85 9.79 -5.99
CA HIS A 569 -7.16 10.42 -6.20
C HIS A 569 -7.70 11.10 -4.95
N ALA A 570 -7.33 10.64 -3.75
CA ALA A 570 -7.69 11.30 -2.48
C ALA A 570 -7.03 12.70 -2.33
N ALA A 571 -5.95 12.98 -3.06
CA ALA A 571 -5.36 14.31 -3.15
C ALA A 571 -5.76 15.02 -4.46
N LEU A 572 -5.75 14.28 -5.56
CA LEU A 572 -5.97 14.80 -6.91
C LEU A 572 -7.42 15.26 -7.13
N ALA A 573 -8.43 14.52 -6.63
CA ALA A 573 -9.82 14.89 -6.78
C ALA A 573 -10.18 16.18 -6.01
N PRO A 574 -9.84 16.36 -4.73
CA PRO A 574 -10.00 17.64 -4.06
C PRO A 574 -9.21 18.78 -4.72
N ARG A 575 -7.98 18.50 -5.21
CA ARG A 575 -7.19 19.49 -5.97
C ARG A 575 -7.91 19.95 -7.23
N TYR A 576 -8.49 19.04 -7.99
CA TYR A 576 -9.31 19.35 -9.16
C TYR A 576 -10.50 20.23 -8.80
N LEU A 577 -11.11 20.01 -7.62
CA LEU A 577 -12.21 20.83 -7.09
C LEU A 577 -11.76 22.18 -6.50
N GLY A 578 -10.47 22.50 -6.54
CA GLY A 578 -9.94 23.79 -6.07
C GLY A 578 -9.36 23.76 -4.65
N LEU A 579 -9.08 22.59 -4.06
CA LEU A 579 -8.35 22.52 -2.80
C LEU A 579 -6.93 23.06 -2.98
N ARG A 580 -6.55 24.06 -2.16
CA ARG A 580 -5.24 24.73 -2.21
C ARG A 580 -4.34 24.40 -1.02
N VAL A 581 -4.93 24.29 0.16
CA VAL A 581 -4.20 24.08 1.40
C VAL A 581 -4.97 23.19 2.35
N VAL A 582 -4.26 22.32 3.03
CA VAL A 582 -4.78 21.45 4.10
C VAL A 582 -4.03 21.78 5.39
N LEU A 583 -4.79 22.15 6.45
CA LEU A 583 -4.27 22.53 7.75
C LEU A 583 -4.64 21.44 8.76
N VAL A 584 -3.66 20.74 9.32
CA VAL A 584 -3.90 19.60 10.22
C VAL A 584 -2.96 19.60 11.42
N LYS A 585 -3.25 18.74 12.40
CA LYS A 585 -2.31 18.47 13.50
C LYS A 585 -1.15 17.59 13.03
N ASP A 586 -1.42 16.54 12.26
CA ASP A 586 -0.41 15.77 11.50
C ASP A 586 -0.98 15.02 10.30
N PHE A 587 -0.11 14.49 9.45
CA PHE A 587 -0.46 13.78 8.20
C PHE A 587 0.03 12.33 8.20
N ALA A 588 -0.74 11.45 7.57
CA ALA A 588 -0.23 10.17 7.11
C ALA A 588 0.76 10.36 5.94
N ARG A 589 1.87 9.61 5.96
CA ARG A 589 3.02 9.80 5.06
C ARG A 589 2.67 9.85 3.57
N ILE A 590 1.98 8.83 3.06
CA ILE A 590 1.70 8.71 1.63
C ILE A 590 0.77 9.85 1.17
N HIS A 591 -0.25 10.14 1.93
CA HIS A 591 -1.19 11.20 1.58
C HIS A 591 -0.54 12.59 1.60
N TRP A 592 0.33 12.86 2.58
CA TRP A 592 1.13 14.08 2.61
C TRP A 592 1.96 14.25 1.32
N GLN A 593 2.64 13.17 0.90
CA GLN A 593 3.42 13.17 -0.35
C GLN A 593 2.53 13.41 -1.58
N ASN A 594 1.36 12.77 -1.64
CA ASN A 594 0.40 12.98 -2.73
C ASN A 594 -0.10 14.44 -2.78
N LEU A 595 -0.38 15.07 -1.64
CA LEU A 595 -0.75 16.49 -1.60
C LEU A 595 0.34 17.37 -2.22
N VAL A 596 1.62 17.14 -1.84
CA VAL A 596 2.77 17.84 -2.41
C VAL A 596 2.88 17.60 -3.91
N ASN A 597 2.77 16.35 -4.35
CA ASN A 597 2.90 15.95 -5.75
C ASN A 597 1.86 16.60 -6.67
N PHE A 598 0.67 16.89 -6.13
CA PHE A 598 -0.41 17.57 -6.88
C PHE A 598 -0.57 19.07 -6.54
N GLY A 599 0.39 19.67 -5.84
CA GLY A 599 0.40 21.10 -5.57
C GLY A 599 -0.67 21.58 -4.59
N VAL A 600 -1.06 20.74 -3.65
CA VAL A 600 -1.86 21.08 -2.47
C VAL A 600 -0.92 21.29 -1.30
N LEU A 601 -0.90 22.50 -0.72
CA LEU A 601 0.04 22.83 0.36
C LEU A 601 -0.35 22.15 1.68
N PRO A 602 0.46 21.21 2.20
CA PRO A 602 0.19 20.57 3.48
C PRO A 602 0.86 21.34 4.61
N LEU A 603 0.05 21.86 5.52
CA LEU A 603 0.50 22.63 6.69
C LEU A 603 0.10 21.95 8.00
N THR A 604 1.00 21.97 8.99
CA THR A 604 0.71 21.51 10.34
C THR A 604 0.69 22.69 11.32
N PHE A 605 -0.20 22.64 12.31
CA PHE A 605 -0.28 23.66 13.35
C PHE A 605 1.04 23.69 14.15
N ALA A 606 1.64 24.88 14.28
CA ALA A 606 2.78 25.07 15.20
C ALA A 606 2.32 24.97 16.67
N ASN A 607 1.09 25.39 16.95
CA ASN A 607 0.40 25.21 18.22
C ASN A 607 -0.91 24.45 17.96
N GLU A 608 -1.02 23.23 18.48
CA GLU A 608 -2.18 22.35 18.24
C GLU A 608 -3.51 22.94 18.68
N SER A 609 -3.52 23.82 19.70
CA SER A 609 -4.74 24.49 20.17
C SER A 609 -5.32 25.49 19.15
N ASP A 610 -4.53 25.90 18.16
CA ASP A 610 -5.02 26.80 17.09
C ASP A 610 -6.03 26.10 16.18
N TYR A 611 -6.04 24.75 16.15
CA TYR A 611 -7.06 23.98 15.49
C TYR A 611 -8.48 24.32 15.99
N ASP A 612 -8.63 24.56 17.29
CA ASP A 612 -9.95 24.84 17.90
C ASP A 612 -10.50 26.23 17.51
N LEU A 613 -9.62 27.15 17.06
CA LEU A 613 -10.01 28.50 16.64
C LEU A 613 -10.66 28.54 15.24
N LEU A 614 -10.38 27.55 14.39
CA LEU A 614 -10.87 27.50 13.03
C LEU A 614 -12.20 26.74 12.96
N ASN A 615 -13.16 27.25 12.18
CA ASN A 615 -14.44 26.60 11.94
C ASN A 615 -14.72 26.44 10.45
N GLN A 616 -15.60 25.51 10.11
CA GLN A 616 -16.13 25.41 8.76
C GLN A 616 -16.88 26.69 8.41
N GLY A 617 -16.59 27.27 7.26
CA GLY A 617 -17.13 28.54 6.79
C GLY A 617 -16.23 29.74 7.06
N ASP A 618 -15.24 29.64 7.97
CA ASP A 618 -14.27 30.70 8.21
C ASP A 618 -13.36 30.92 6.99
N THR A 619 -12.80 32.12 6.87
CA THR A 619 -11.90 32.50 5.78
C THR A 619 -10.47 32.63 6.29
N ILE A 620 -9.55 32.02 5.57
CA ILE A 620 -8.11 32.18 5.81
C ILE A 620 -7.47 32.99 4.68
N LYS A 621 -6.46 33.81 5.06
CA LYS A 621 -5.63 34.56 4.11
C LYS A 621 -4.16 34.28 4.34
N ILE A 622 -3.42 34.02 3.26
CA ILE A 622 -1.97 33.88 3.26
C ILE A 622 -1.43 34.85 2.20
N THR A 623 -0.50 35.71 2.57
CA THR A 623 0.16 36.67 1.70
C THR A 623 1.64 36.33 1.53
N ASN A 624 2.25 36.69 0.40
CA ASN A 624 3.65 36.37 0.09
C ASN A 624 3.95 34.86 0.28
N LEU A 625 3.01 34.00 -0.09
CA LEU A 625 3.07 32.57 0.17
C LEU A 625 4.32 31.93 -0.44
N LYS A 626 4.68 32.30 -1.68
CA LYS A 626 5.87 31.76 -2.37
C LYS A 626 7.14 32.08 -1.57
N ALA A 627 7.28 33.33 -1.11
CA ALA A 627 8.43 33.74 -0.31
C ALA A 627 8.47 33.04 1.06
N GLN A 628 7.33 32.84 1.71
CA GLN A 628 7.27 32.17 3.01
C GLN A 628 7.76 30.72 2.92
N ILE A 629 7.31 29.95 1.92
CA ILE A 629 7.74 28.53 1.76
C ILE A 629 9.18 28.40 1.25
N GLN A 630 9.73 29.41 0.56
CA GLN A 630 11.11 29.40 0.08
C GLN A 630 12.12 29.77 1.16
N ASN A 631 11.76 30.67 2.08
CA ASN A 631 12.70 31.26 3.03
C ASN A 631 12.67 30.64 4.43
N GLY A 632 11.81 29.66 4.68
CA GLY A 632 11.68 29.02 5.98
C GLY A 632 10.71 27.84 5.97
N ARG A 633 10.41 27.36 7.16
CA ARG A 633 9.44 26.28 7.38
C ARG A 633 8.13 26.75 7.99
N GLU A 634 8.05 28.01 8.37
CA GLU A 634 6.88 28.62 9.00
C GLU A 634 6.08 29.40 7.96
N VAL A 635 4.76 29.22 7.94
CA VAL A 635 3.80 29.96 7.14
C VAL A 635 2.80 30.65 8.06
N THR A 636 2.64 31.95 7.92
CA THR A 636 1.67 32.74 8.67
C THR A 636 0.32 32.73 7.94
N VAL A 637 -0.70 32.22 8.61
CA VAL A 637 -2.08 32.16 8.16
C VAL A 637 -2.92 33.15 8.95
N HIS A 638 -3.57 34.08 8.28
CA HIS A 638 -4.48 35.05 8.91
C HIS A 638 -5.90 34.46 8.94
N HIS A 639 -6.45 34.29 10.11
CA HIS A 639 -7.85 33.92 10.31
C HIS A 639 -8.70 35.20 10.36
N LYS A 640 -9.54 35.41 9.37
CA LYS A 640 -10.24 36.71 9.15
C LYS A 640 -11.27 36.98 10.24
N GLU A 641 -12.03 36.00 10.65
CA GLU A 641 -13.11 36.11 11.63
C GLU A 641 -12.62 36.52 13.01
N SER A 642 -11.47 36.02 13.46
CA SER A 642 -10.88 36.40 14.75
C SER A 642 -9.83 37.49 14.65
N GLY A 643 -9.35 37.83 13.46
CA GLY A 643 -8.20 38.71 13.23
C GLY A 643 -6.85 38.16 13.71
N LYS A 644 -6.80 36.89 14.15
CA LYS A 644 -5.57 36.25 14.64
C LYS A 644 -4.66 35.79 13.50
N GLN A 645 -3.37 35.82 13.77
CA GLN A 645 -2.34 35.20 12.95
C GLN A 645 -1.98 33.84 13.57
N LEU A 646 -2.09 32.80 12.78
CA LEU A 646 -1.75 31.44 13.17
C LEU A 646 -0.40 31.07 12.52
N LYS A 647 0.47 30.44 13.28
CA LYS A 647 1.72 29.91 12.78
C LYS A 647 1.53 28.46 12.36
N MET A 648 1.86 28.20 11.12
CA MET A 648 1.81 26.84 10.54
C MET A 648 3.21 26.43 10.11
N ASN A 649 3.48 25.13 10.12
CA ASN A 649 4.74 24.58 9.64
C ASN A 649 4.52 23.76 8.37
N HIS A 650 5.49 23.81 7.47
CA HIS A 650 5.61 22.83 6.39
C HIS A 650 6.91 22.00 6.55
N ALA A 651 6.86 20.77 6.04
CA ALA A 651 7.99 19.85 6.10
C ALA A 651 8.60 19.60 4.71
N LEU A 652 8.41 20.53 3.76
CA LEU A 652 8.89 20.43 2.39
C LEU A 652 10.43 20.51 2.35
N SER A 653 11.07 19.65 1.56
CA SER A 653 12.47 19.82 1.15
C SER A 653 12.58 20.91 0.07
N GLU A 654 13.80 21.37 -0.22
CA GLU A 654 14.02 22.37 -1.29
C GLU A 654 13.43 21.92 -2.64
N ARG A 655 13.62 20.65 -2.99
CA ARG A 655 13.03 20.08 -4.21
C ARG A 655 11.50 20.11 -4.17
N GLN A 656 10.89 19.80 -3.04
CA GLN A 656 9.44 19.81 -2.88
C GLN A 656 8.87 21.23 -2.88
N VAL A 657 9.61 22.22 -2.41
CA VAL A 657 9.28 23.64 -2.57
C VAL A 657 9.19 24.00 -4.07
N ASP A 658 10.18 23.60 -4.88
CA ASP A 658 10.14 23.84 -6.32
C ASP A 658 8.94 23.17 -7.01
N ILE A 659 8.61 21.93 -6.62
CA ILE A 659 7.43 21.20 -7.09
C ILE A 659 6.15 21.97 -6.73
N MET A 660 6.02 22.39 -5.48
CA MET A 660 4.87 23.12 -4.97
C MET A 660 4.66 24.43 -5.73
N LEU A 661 5.73 25.20 -5.96
CA LEU A 661 5.68 26.45 -6.71
C LEU A 661 5.18 26.27 -8.15
N LYS A 662 5.45 25.13 -8.76
CA LYS A 662 4.98 24.77 -10.11
C LYS A 662 3.56 24.20 -10.13
N GLY A 663 2.90 24.07 -8.97
CA GLY A 663 1.55 23.52 -8.87
C GLY A 663 1.51 21.99 -8.98
N GLY A 664 2.65 21.31 -8.76
CA GLY A 664 2.76 19.88 -8.70
C GLY A 664 3.85 19.27 -9.59
N LEU A 665 4.05 17.98 -9.41
CA LEU A 665 5.18 17.25 -9.98
C LEU A 665 5.11 17.15 -11.52
N ILE A 666 3.93 16.95 -12.11
CA ILE A 666 3.77 16.88 -13.58
C ILE A 666 4.25 18.19 -14.23
N ASN A 667 3.83 19.33 -13.71
CA ASN A 667 4.25 20.64 -14.22
C ASN A 667 5.75 20.87 -14.03
N TRP A 668 6.29 20.44 -12.88
CA TRP A 668 7.71 20.55 -12.59
C TRP A 668 8.58 19.74 -13.57
N VAL A 669 8.18 18.50 -13.90
CA VAL A 669 8.84 17.65 -14.91
C VAL A 669 8.76 18.30 -16.29
N LYS A 670 7.57 18.72 -16.75
CA LYS A 670 7.38 19.42 -18.03
C LYS A 670 8.30 20.66 -18.15
N ALA A 671 8.44 21.42 -17.06
CA ALA A 671 9.29 22.62 -17.06
C ALA A 671 10.80 22.29 -17.20
N ARG A 672 11.24 21.14 -16.68
CA ARG A 672 12.64 20.66 -16.82
C ARG A 672 12.92 20.12 -18.21
N GLN A 673 12.00 19.34 -18.78
CA GLN A 673 12.16 18.81 -20.15
C GLN A 673 12.22 19.90 -21.22
N LYS A 674 11.55 21.05 -21.02
CA LYS A 674 11.64 22.21 -21.93
C LYS A 674 12.98 22.94 -21.84
N LYS A 675 13.77 22.73 -20.79
CA LYS A 675 15.09 23.36 -20.58
C LYS A 675 16.27 22.48 -21.03
N SER A 676 16.03 21.18 -21.20
CA SER A 676 16.99 20.19 -21.71
C SER A 676 16.82 20.02 -23.22
#